data_64bfbc9da00f31fada4dd6e7003500dd
#
_entry.id   64bfbc9da00f31fada4dd6e7003500dd
#
_cell.length_a   1.000
_cell.length_b   1.000
_cell.length_c   1.000
_cell.angle_alpha   90.00
_cell.angle_beta   90.00
_cell.angle_gamma   90.00
#
_symmetry.space_group_name_H-M   'P 1'
#
loop_
_entity.id
_entity.type
_entity.pdbx_description
1 polymer ?
#
loop_
_entity_poly.entity_id
_entity_poly.type
_entity_poly.pdbx_seq_one_letter_code
_entity_poly.pdbx_strand_id
1 'polypeptide(L)'
;MKLLQALANSKPAKFLGQSISRKLFALLFLVGVVPMLIVAVLMYQSAYNGIESKSLDQLEAIKTVKANQVKDYFHFIENQVLAFSENRMIVEAMSEFPAAEQSAREEAGVTDAQLVAMKKDLQGYYAQEFGKEYVNRNPGKKPPLKDQFQLDDDSLFLQHQYISSNPNPLGSKENMDTPEDGTRYSELHAKYHPVVRGYLQKFGYYDIFLCDIETGDIVYSVFKELDFTTSLSTGPYSDTNFGRAFQLAAAADSPDDTFLVDYEHYVPSYEDPASFISSPIFDGDKKIGVAIFQMPIEKISAIMDERTGLGESGETYAVGPEGLMRNDSRFEAGTILKRTVDTTATQSALQGGTGKEIIADYRGVPVLSSWSPVTIHEGVPGVTEPLTWALMSEIDHAEIKKPISFFAIAKNGILVILLSLVIGGGLVWFVASRIARQAKSIQDMLGSVGMGMFDARAEKVTNDELGDVSVALNAMCDNTLALIQSDDERQSIQSSIEGLIGEMEQIASGNLGVNAEVKEDITGSIAGTVNHMTEQLRNIVQRVQNASYLVTSSADEIAEASTQLSAENEMQAERIGQTSAQVLEITDQFQTVAQKTEDSVQVAQKARETATRGYRAVSDTVEGMERIREQVQSTSKRIKRLGESSQEIGEIVQLISDIADRTSILALNASIQASMAGDAGQGFAVVAEEVERLAERSTDATKQISTLIKTIQTETSEAITDMEESTREVVEGSQLATQAGQTLAEIDEVSQTLEELIQSVSGSATQQAAAAEQIAQTMNQISETTKSSAEKSRESTEQVAALATLAGQLGDSVSQFRLEESRIENDVMNQIDEVSAMAAGNEASAEEATYAN
;
A
#
# COMPACT_ATOMS: atom_id res chain seq x y z
N MET A 1 -54.01 -14.40 36.61
CA MET A 1 -55.04 -15.41 36.91
C MET A 1 -55.90 -15.75 35.69
N LYS A 2 -56.55 -14.79 34.96
CA LYS A 2 -57.34 -15.06 33.75
C LYS A 2 -56.57 -15.73 32.60
N LEU A 3 -55.29 -15.44 32.38
CA LEU A 3 -54.43 -16.04 31.35
C LEU A 3 -54.06 -17.50 31.67
N LEU A 4 -53.82 -17.81 32.93
CA LEU A 4 -53.56 -19.18 33.42
C LEU A 4 -54.84 -20.07 33.36
N GLN A 5 -56.01 -19.49 33.59
CA GLN A 5 -57.32 -20.21 33.41
C GLN A 5 -57.64 -20.44 31.93
N ALA A 6 -57.33 -19.51 31.04
CA ALA A 6 -57.48 -19.66 29.58
C ALA A 6 -56.55 -20.73 29.00
N LEU A 7 -55.32 -20.79 29.50
CA LEU A 7 -54.34 -21.84 29.13
C LEU A 7 -54.76 -23.21 29.64
N ALA A 8 -55.27 -23.31 30.85
CA ALA A 8 -55.75 -24.57 31.44
C ALA A 8 -56.99 -25.16 30.72
N ASN A 9 -57.79 -24.32 30.07
CA ASN A 9 -58.99 -24.74 29.31
C ASN A 9 -58.77 -24.92 27.81
N SER A 10 -57.54 -24.72 27.31
CA SER A 10 -57.19 -24.91 25.89
C SER A 10 -57.26 -26.41 25.49
N LYS A 11 -57.58 -26.69 24.20
CA LYS A 11 -57.54 -28.05 23.66
C LYS A 11 -56.26 -28.82 23.97
N PRO A 12 -55.06 -28.23 23.87
CA PRO A 12 -53.78 -28.87 24.23
C PRO A 12 -53.72 -29.25 25.73
N ALA A 13 -54.20 -28.41 26.67
CA ALA A 13 -54.16 -28.70 28.11
C ALA A 13 -55.10 -29.87 28.51
N LYS A 14 -56.25 -29.98 27.87
CA LYS A 14 -57.20 -31.15 28.07
C LYS A 14 -56.56 -32.42 27.45
N PHE A 15 -55.85 -32.36 26.34
CA PHE A 15 -55.17 -33.50 25.76
C PHE A 15 -54.00 -34.01 26.63
N LEU A 16 -53.26 -33.12 27.29
CA LEU A 16 -52.19 -33.44 28.22
C LEU A 16 -52.69 -34.00 29.54
N GLY A 17 -53.94 -33.64 29.98
CA GLY A 17 -54.55 -34.09 31.25
C GLY A 17 -54.96 -35.56 31.32
N GLN A 18 -55.02 -36.30 30.21
CA GLN A 18 -55.59 -37.64 30.11
C GLN A 18 -54.60 -38.80 30.38
N SER A 19 -53.34 -38.59 30.48
CA SER A 19 -52.31 -39.66 30.69
C SER A 19 -51.10 -39.17 31.43
N ILE A 20 -50.61 -39.95 32.38
CA ILE A 20 -49.34 -39.70 33.12
C ILE A 20 -48.16 -39.56 32.17
N SER A 21 -48.11 -40.41 31.14
CA SER A 21 -47.06 -40.37 30.06
C SER A 21 -47.03 -39.01 29.34
N ARG A 22 -48.21 -38.44 28.98
CA ARG A 22 -48.28 -37.15 28.30
C ARG A 22 -47.88 -35.97 29.19
N LYS A 23 -48.21 -36.03 30.50
CA LYS A 23 -47.75 -35.01 31.45
C LYS A 23 -46.26 -35.01 31.66
N LEU A 24 -45.65 -36.17 31.82
CA LEU A 24 -44.21 -36.33 31.95
C LEU A 24 -43.46 -35.89 30.69
N PHE A 25 -43.96 -36.20 29.49
CA PHE A 25 -43.41 -35.78 28.23
C PHE A 25 -43.46 -34.26 28.06
N ALA A 26 -44.58 -33.63 28.39
CA ALA A 26 -44.70 -32.17 28.32
C ALA A 26 -43.77 -31.42 29.30
N LEU A 27 -43.61 -31.97 30.50
CA LEU A 27 -42.69 -31.39 31.51
C LEU A 27 -41.25 -31.45 31.04
N LEU A 28 -40.83 -32.57 30.52
CA LEU A 28 -39.46 -32.77 30.03
C LEU A 28 -39.19 -31.96 28.76
N PHE A 29 -40.18 -31.80 27.88
CA PHE A 29 -40.07 -30.89 26.74
C PHE A 29 -39.89 -29.43 27.19
N LEU A 30 -40.67 -29.02 28.19
CA LEU A 30 -40.60 -27.63 28.68
C LEU A 30 -39.31 -27.34 29.43
N VAL A 31 -38.81 -28.27 30.22
CA VAL A 31 -37.57 -28.10 31.02
C VAL A 31 -36.29 -28.35 30.22
N GLY A 32 -36.33 -29.22 29.21
CA GLY A 32 -35.18 -29.59 28.42
C GLY A 32 -35.02 -28.77 27.12
N VAL A 33 -36.09 -28.67 26.33
CA VAL A 33 -35.99 -28.11 24.96
C VAL A 33 -36.07 -26.59 24.94
N VAL A 34 -36.91 -25.99 25.79
CA VAL A 34 -37.09 -24.53 25.81
C VAL A 34 -35.80 -23.79 26.21
N PRO A 35 -35.08 -24.17 27.26
CA PRO A 35 -33.77 -23.55 27.60
C PRO A 35 -32.71 -23.73 26.50
N MET A 36 -32.66 -24.90 25.85
CA MET A 36 -31.74 -25.15 24.74
C MET A 36 -31.98 -24.23 23.53
N LEU A 37 -33.26 -24.00 23.19
CA LEU A 37 -33.63 -23.06 22.13
C LEU A 37 -33.24 -21.61 22.49
N ILE A 38 -33.44 -21.21 23.74
CA ILE A 38 -33.01 -19.87 24.21
C ILE A 38 -31.49 -19.74 24.10
N VAL A 39 -30.72 -20.72 24.53
CA VAL A 39 -29.26 -20.70 24.43
C VAL A 39 -28.78 -20.65 22.97
N ALA A 40 -29.43 -21.42 22.06
CA ALA A 40 -29.10 -21.40 20.64
C ALA A 40 -29.34 -20.01 20.00
N VAL A 41 -30.44 -19.34 20.36
CA VAL A 41 -30.72 -17.96 19.89
C VAL A 41 -29.72 -16.97 20.46
N LEU A 42 -29.35 -17.07 21.73
CA LEU A 42 -28.36 -16.20 22.35
C LEU A 42 -26.95 -16.41 21.76
N MET A 43 -26.57 -17.66 21.51
CA MET A 43 -25.30 -17.97 20.82
C MET A 43 -25.26 -17.41 19.39
N TYR A 44 -26.36 -17.56 18.64
CA TYR A 44 -26.45 -16.98 17.29
C TYR A 44 -26.30 -15.45 17.33
N GLN A 45 -26.98 -14.79 18.25
CA GLN A 45 -26.92 -13.34 18.38
C GLN A 45 -25.53 -12.85 18.84
N SER A 46 -24.89 -13.59 19.74
CA SER A 46 -23.51 -13.29 20.18
C SER A 46 -22.48 -13.47 19.04
N ALA A 47 -22.61 -14.55 18.27
CA ALA A 47 -21.74 -14.79 17.11
C ALA A 47 -21.93 -13.70 16.02
N TYR A 48 -23.18 -13.33 15.76
CA TYR A 48 -23.52 -12.26 14.83
C TYR A 48 -22.89 -10.92 15.23
N ASN A 49 -23.12 -10.47 16.46
CA ASN A 49 -22.56 -9.22 16.97
C ASN A 49 -21.01 -9.26 17.02
N GLY A 50 -20.45 -10.43 17.30
CA GLY A 50 -18.99 -10.62 17.31
C GLY A 50 -18.34 -10.47 15.93
N ILE A 51 -18.97 -11.02 14.88
CA ILE A 51 -18.47 -10.88 13.50
C ILE A 51 -18.64 -9.45 13.02
N GLU A 52 -19.78 -8.81 13.28
CA GLU A 52 -20.03 -7.42 12.94
C GLU A 52 -19.03 -6.47 13.58
N SER A 53 -18.77 -6.60 14.89
CA SER A 53 -17.77 -5.81 15.60
C SER A 53 -16.36 -6.03 15.04
N LYS A 54 -15.98 -7.29 14.80
CA LYS A 54 -14.66 -7.61 14.24
C LYS A 54 -14.46 -7.05 12.83
N SER A 55 -15.51 -7.06 12.01
CA SER A 55 -15.46 -6.48 10.66
C SER A 55 -15.34 -4.95 10.71
N LEU A 56 -16.02 -4.28 11.64
CA LEU A 56 -15.87 -2.84 11.86
C LEU A 56 -14.45 -2.49 12.34
N ASP A 57 -13.85 -3.28 13.23
CA ASP A 57 -12.47 -3.08 13.68
C ASP A 57 -11.46 -3.28 12.52
N GLN A 58 -11.72 -4.25 11.64
CA GLN A 58 -10.92 -4.47 10.43
C GLN A 58 -11.01 -3.29 9.46
N LEU A 59 -12.21 -2.77 9.20
CA LEU A 59 -12.40 -1.60 8.35
C LEU A 59 -11.73 -0.35 8.93
N GLU A 60 -11.77 -0.17 10.26
CA GLU A 60 -11.06 0.92 10.92
C GLU A 60 -9.54 0.81 10.75
N ALA A 61 -8.98 -0.39 10.86
CA ALA A 61 -7.56 -0.63 10.62
C ALA A 61 -7.17 -0.33 9.15
N ILE A 62 -7.94 -0.83 8.19
CA ILE A 62 -7.72 -0.57 6.75
C ILE A 62 -7.80 0.93 6.46
N LYS A 63 -8.87 1.59 6.92
CA LYS A 63 -9.02 3.05 6.79
C LYS A 63 -7.82 3.81 7.33
N THR A 64 -7.32 3.43 8.51
CA THR A 64 -6.19 4.10 9.15
C THR A 64 -4.90 3.94 8.33
N VAL A 65 -4.64 2.75 7.80
CA VAL A 65 -3.50 2.51 6.92
C VAL A 65 -3.60 3.36 5.65
N LYS A 66 -4.78 3.38 5.01
CA LYS A 66 -5.02 4.17 3.80
C LYS A 66 -4.88 5.68 4.06
N ALA A 67 -5.39 6.15 5.21
CA ALA A 67 -5.25 7.55 5.62
C ALA A 67 -3.78 7.97 5.75
N ASN A 68 -2.96 7.14 6.38
CA ASN A 68 -1.53 7.40 6.50
C ASN A 68 -0.83 7.37 5.13
N GLN A 69 -1.14 6.40 4.27
CA GLN A 69 -0.57 6.33 2.92
C GLN A 69 -0.88 7.58 2.08
N VAL A 70 -2.10 8.11 2.18
CA VAL A 70 -2.47 9.37 1.50
C VAL A 70 -1.71 10.55 2.09
N LYS A 71 -1.64 10.66 3.41
CA LYS A 71 -0.91 11.73 4.10
C LYS A 71 0.58 11.69 3.75
N ASP A 72 1.22 10.53 3.81
CA ASP A 72 2.63 10.34 3.48
C ASP A 72 2.92 10.72 2.02
N TYR A 73 2.01 10.38 1.10
CA TYR A 73 2.14 10.74 -0.32
C TYR A 73 2.14 12.27 -0.52
N PHE A 74 1.22 13.01 0.09
CA PHE A 74 1.19 14.46 -0.05
C PHE A 74 2.38 15.13 0.63
N HIS A 75 2.76 14.67 1.81
CA HIS A 75 3.96 15.18 2.49
C HIS A 75 5.26 14.94 1.70
N PHE A 76 5.36 13.80 1.03
CA PHE A 76 6.47 13.53 0.12
C PHE A 76 6.51 14.52 -1.05
N ILE A 77 5.37 14.86 -1.64
CA ILE A 77 5.27 15.85 -2.71
C ILE A 77 5.63 17.26 -2.22
N GLU A 78 5.16 17.67 -1.05
CA GLU A 78 5.53 18.95 -0.42
C GLU A 78 7.04 19.11 -0.31
N ASN A 79 7.73 18.11 0.22
CA ASN A 79 9.19 18.13 0.31
C ASN A 79 9.88 18.15 -1.06
N GLN A 80 9.27 17.55 -2.08
CA GLN A 80 9.82 17.56 -3.44
C GLN A 80 9.70 18.92 -4.13
N VAL A 81 8.56 19.60 -4.00
CA VAL A 81 8.39 20.94 -4.60
C VAL A 81 9.30 21.97 -3.91
N LEU A 82 9.48 21.86 -2.59
CA LEU A 82 10.44 22.68 -1.83
C LEU A 82 11.86 22.46 -2.34
N ALA A 83 12.33 21.22 -2.33
CA ALA A 83 13.68 20.91 -2.81
C ALA A 83 13.91 21.31 -4.28
N PHE A 84 12.86 21.32 -5.09
CA PHE A 84 12.91 21.75 -6.48
C PHE A 84 12.99 23.28 -6.59
N SER A 85 12.17 24.03 -5.84
CA SER A 85 12.17 25.50 -5.85
C SER A 85 13.47 26.11 -5.31
N GLU A 86 14.15 25.42 -4.37
CA GLU A 86 15.43 25.82 -3.79
C GLU A 86 16.64 25.41 -4.64
N ASN A 87 16.44 24.51 -5.62
CA ASN A 87 17.53 24.01 -6.44
C ASN A 87 18.21 25.12 -7.24
N ARG A 88 19.52 25.29 -7.09
CA ARG A 88 20.31 26.33 -7.75
C ARG A 88 20.08 26.40 -9.26
N MET A 89 19.96 25.25 -9.92
CA MET A 89 19.70 25.17 -11.36
C MET A 89 18.32 25.78 -11.71
N ILE A 90 17.30 25.55 -10.86
CA ILE A 90 15.95 26.08 -11.07
C ILE A 90 15.91 27.58 -10.80
N VAL A 91 16.63 28.06 -9.77
CA VAL A 91 16.79 29.51 -9.50
C VAL A 91 17.49 30.19 -10.69
N GLU A 92 18.54 29.61 -11.25
CA GLU A 92 19.21 30.14 -12.45
C GLU A 92 18.28 30.14 -13.67
N ALA A 93 17.57 29.03 -13.92
CA ALA A 93 16.58 28.95 -15.00
C ALA A 93 15.50 30.04 -14.85
N MET A 94 14.95 30.20 -13.64
CA MET A 94 13.91 31.19 -13.37
C MET A 94 14.41 32.63 -13.53
N SER A 95 15.69 32.89 -13.28
CA SER A 95 16.29 34.24 -13.47
C SER A 95 16.50 34.59 -14.94
N GLU A 96 16.61 33.60 -15.83
CA GLU A 96 16.91 33.80 -17.26
C GLU A 96 15.67 33.67 -18.16
N PHE A 97 14.73 32.77 -17.89
CA PHE A 97 13.58 32.48 -18.76
C PHE A 97 12.66 33.69 -19.02
N PRO A 98 12.28 34.53 -18.02
CA PRO A 98 11.37 35.65 -18.27
C PRO A 98 11.89 36.64 -19.31
N ALA A 99 13.16 37.02 -19.23
CA ALA A 99 13.76 37.93 -20.20
C ALA A 99 13.89 37.30 -21.60
N ALA A 100 14.23 36.01 -21.65
CA ALA A 100 14.34 35.27 -22.90
C ALA A 100 12.96 35.01 -23.56
N GLU A 101 11.90 34.86 -22.79
CA GLU A 101 10.54 34.76 -23.31
C GLU A 101 10.13 36.07 -24.00
N GLN A 102 10.29 37.21 -23.31
CA GLN A 102 9.90 38.54 -23.80
C GLN A 102 10.71 39.02 -25.02
N SER A 103 11.84 38.41 -25.34
CA SER A 103 12.67 38.75 -26.51
C SER A 103 12.61 37.72 -27.63
N ALA A 104 11.94 36.59 -27.42
CA ALA A 104 12.04 35.42 -28.29
C ALA A 104 11.61 35.71 -29.75
N ARG A 105 10.54 36.45 -29.97
CA ARG A 105 10.06 36.84 -31.30
C ARG A 105 11.06 37.78 -32.01
N GLU A 106 11.57 38.78 -31.30
CA GLU A 106 12.53 39.77 -31.84
C GLU A 106 13.84 39.07 -32.23
N GLU A 107 14.38 38.23 -31.38
CA GLU A 107 15.59 37.45 -31.64
C GLU A 107 15.44 36.51 -32.85
N ALA A 108 14.27 35.87 -33.01
CA ALA A 108 13.96 35.06 -34.18
C ALA A 108 13.73 35.87 -35.48
N GLY A 109 13.66 37.19 -35.39
CA GLY A 109 13.44 38.11 -36.53
C GLY A 109 12.06 37.93 -37.18
N VAL A 110 11.02 37.51 -36.38
CA VAL A 110 9.69 37.23 -36.92
C VAL A 110 8.90 38.52 -37.14
N THR A 111 8.53 38.73 -38.40
CA THR A 111 7.71 39.89 -38.84
C THR A 111 6.26 39.73 -38.46
N ASP A 112 5.49 40.88 -38.41
CA ASP A 112 4.05 40.82 -38.11
C ASP A 112 3.28 39.96 -39.13
N ALA A 113 3.68 39.94 -40.40
CA ALA A 113 3.00 39.11 -41.42
C ALA A 113 3.22 37.58 -41.15
N GLN A 114 4.40 37.21 -40.67
CA GLN A 114 4.70 35.85 -40.29
C GLN A 114 3.92 35.47 -39.01
N LEU A 115 3.85 36.39 -38.03
CA LEU A 115 3.11 36.18 -36.78
C LEU A 115 1.62 35.95 -37.03
N VAL A 116 0.98 36.69 -37.95
CA VAL A 116 -0.41 36.42 -38.39
C VAL A 116 -0.58 35.02 -38.96
N ALA A 117 0.41 34.53 -39.72
CA ALA A 117 0.38 33.17 -40.28
C ALA A 117 0.53 32.12 -39.16
N MET A 118 1.44 32.32 -38.22
CA MET A 118 1.65 31.46 -37.05
C MET A 118 0.39 31.40 -36.18
N LYS A 119 -0.28 32.53 -35.94
CA LYS A 119 -1.56 32.58 -35.22
C LYS A 119 -2.64 31.72 -35.89
N LYS A 120 -2.72 31.77 -37.21
CA LYS A 120 -3.69 30.96 -37.95
C LYS A 120 -3.37 29.46 -37.87
N ASP A 121 -2.08 29.12 -37.90
CA ASP A 121 -1.61 27.73 -37.81
C ASP A 121 -1.92 27.18 -36.41
N LEU A 122 -1.57 27.92 -35.37
CA LEU A 122 -1.84 27.57 -33.97
C LEU A 122 -3.37 27.40 -33.71
N GLN A 123 -4.21 28.30 -34.24
CA GLN A 123 -5.65 28.18 -34.17
C GLN A 123 -6.16 26.92 -34.88
N GLY A 124 -5.56 26.58 -36.02
CA GLY A 124 -5.84 25.35 -36.75
C GLY A 124 -5.51 24.10 -35.96
N TYR A 125 -4.34 24.08 -35.33
CA TYR A 125 -3.89 23.00 -34.47
C TYR A 125 -4.84 22.80 -33.28
N TYR A 126 -5.18 23.85 -32.57
CA TYR A 126 -6.10 23.76 -31.44
C TYR A 126 -7.50 23.31 -31.82
N ALA A 127 -7.99 23.69 -32.96
CA ALA A 127 -9.30 23.26 -33.42
C ALA A 127 -9.33 21.79 -33.89
N GLN A 128 -8.27 21.34 -34.57
CA GLN A 128 -8.22 20.03 -35.22
C GLN A 128 -7.57 18.92 -34.36
N GLU A 129 -6.51 19.22 -33.66
CA GLU A 129 -5.81 18.23 -32.82
C GLU A 129 -6.39 18.21 -31.41
N PHE A 130 -6.21 19.29 -30.65
CA PHE A 130 -6.72 19.38 -29.28
C PHE A 130 -8.25 19.31 -29.24
N GLY A 131 -8.95 20.07 -30.07
CA GLY A 131 -10.41 20.14 -30.04
C GLY A 131 -11.08 18.83 -30.39
N LYS A 132 -10.50 18.04 -31.29
CA LYS A 132 -10.97 16.71 -31.64
C LYS A 132 -10.78 15.74 -30.48
N GLU A 133 -9.61 15.75 -29.84
CA GLU A 133 -9.34 14.90 -28.68
C GLU A 133 -10.21 15.29 -27.48
N TYR A 134 -10.42 16.59 -27.26
CA TYR A 134 -11.32 17.07 -26.22
C TYR A 134 -12.76 16.54 -26.41
N VAL A 135 -13.30 16.59 -27.61
CA VAL A 135 -14.65 16.03 -27.91
C VAL A 135 -14.68 14.51 -27.73
N ASN A 136 -13.61 13.81 -28.08
CA ASN A 136 -13.51 12.36 -27.89
C ASN A 136 -13.61 11.98 -26.41
N ARG A 137 -12.88 12.72 -25.54
CA ARG A 137 -12.88 12.47 -24.08
C ARG A 137 -14.13 13.04 -23.38
N ASN A 138 -14.76 14.08 -23.96
CA ASN A 138 -15.93 14.75 -23.40
C ASN A 138 -17.11 14.75 -24.38
N PRO A 139 -17.78 13.61 -24.60
CA PRO A 139 -18.87 13.50 -25.55
C PRO A 139 -19.99 14.52 -25.27
N GLY A 140 -20.32 15.32 -26.26
CA GLY A 140 -21.37 16.35 -26.18
C GLY A 140 -20.91 17.71 -25.66
N LYS A 141 -19.67 17.87 -25.19
CA LYS A 141 -19.08 19.18 -24.88
C LYS A 141 -18.29 19.74 -26.06
N LYS A 142 -18.22 21.07 -26.14
CA LYS A 142 -17.36 21.79 -27.10
C LYS A 142 -16.15 22.32 -26.35
N PRO A 143 -14.92 22.25 -26.93
CA PRO A 143 -13.75 22.83 -26.30
C PRO A 143 -13.90 24.35 -26.16
N PRO A 144 -13.61 24.93 -25.00
CA PRO A 144 -13.76 26.37 -24.74
C PRO A 144 -12.56 27.15 -25.28
N LEU A 145 -12.29 27.05 -26.58
CA LEU A 145 -11.11 27.65 -27.23
C LEU A 145 -11.19 29.16 -27.43
N LYS A 146 -12.34 29.79 -27.20
CA LYS A 146 -12.58 31.20 -27.59
C LYS A 146 -11.75 32.19 -26.77
N ASP A 147 -11.49 31.86 -25.52
CA ASP A 147 -10.73 32.72 -24.61
C ASP A 147 -9.24 32.35 -24.52
N GLN A 148 -8.84 31.24 -25.14
CA GLN A 148 -7.47 30.69 -25.16
C GLN A 148 -6.49 31.46 -26.08
N PHE A 149 -7.00 32.39 -26.91
CA PHE A 149 -6.17 33.09 -27.89
C PHE A 149 -5.85 34.53 -27.47
N GLN A 150 -5.94 34.86 -26.21
CA GLN A 150 -5.47 36.12 -25.64
C GLN A 150 -3.96 36.02 -25.30
N LEU A 151 -3.16 35.72 -26.34
CA LEU A 151 -1.71 35.65 -26.26
C LEU A 151 -1.10 36.93 -26.78
N ASP A 152 -0.07 37.41 -26.11
CA ASP A 152 0.82 38.42 -26.70
C ASP A 152 1.63 37.86 -27.87
N ASP A 153 2.46 38.68 -28.47
CA ASP A 153 3.19 38.32 -29.68
C ASP A 153 4.31 37.30 -29.41
N ASP A 154 5.02 37.37 -28.29
CA ASP A 154 6.09 36.45 -27.88
C ASP A 154 5.50 35.10 -27.46
N SER A 155 4.47 35.11 -26.63
CA SER A 155 3.70 33.91 -26.25
C SER A 155 3.16 33.15 -27.47
N LEU A 156 2.61 33.89 -28.43
CA LEU A 156 2.11 33.31 -29.68
C LEU A 156 3.23 32.65 -30.49
N PHE A 157 4.40 33.30 -30.57
CA PHE A 157 5.57 32.75 -31.24
C PHE A 157 6.04 31.46 -30.57
N LEU A 158 6.18 31.47 -29.25
CA LEU A 158 6.64 30.30 -28.49
C LEU A 158 5.65 29.15 -28.53
N GLN A 159 4.33 29.40 -28.37
CA GLN A 159 3.33 28.34 -28.54
C GLN A 159 3.36 27.77 -29.98
N HIS A 160 3.56 28.60 -30.98
CA HIS A 160 3.71 28.10 -32.33
C HIS A 160 4.93 27.19 -32.47
N GLN A 161 6.08 27.58 -31.94
CA GLN A 161 7.32 26.78 -32.03
C GLN A 161 7.23 25.45 -31.25
N TYR A 162 6.76 25.51 -30.00
CA TYR A 162 6.78 24.36 -29.11
C TYR A 162 5.54 23.48 -29.17
N ILE A 163 4.43 23.94 -29.70
CA ILE A 163 3.17 23.20 -29.78
C ILE A 163 2.81 22.87 -31.22
N SER A 164 2.40 23.87 -32.08
CA SER A 164 1.86 23.55 -33.38
C SER A 164 2.92 23.13 -34.40
N SER A 165 4.12 23.71 -34.39
CA SER A 165 5.26 23.32 -35.23
C SER A 165 6.11 22.17 -34.66
N ASN A 166 5.90 21.78 -33.42
CA ASN A 166 6.59 20.65 -32.79
C ASN A 166 6.20 19.34 -33.50
N PRO A 167 7.21 18.59 -34.07
CA PRO A 167 6.93 17.37 -34.84
C PRO A 167 6.39 16.19 -34.01
N ASN A 168 6.53 16.24 -32.69
CA ASN A 168 6.02 15.19 -31.83
C ASN A 168 4.48 15.24 -31.75
N PRO A 169 3.80 14.09 -31.63
CA PRO A 169 2.34 14.04 -31.57
C PRO A 169 1.77 14.74 -30.32
N LEU A 170 0.48 15.03 -30.36
CA LEU A 170 -0.28 15.51 -29.20
C LEU A 170 -0.09 14.55 -28.01
N GLY A 171 0.20 15.08 -26.81
CA GLY A 171 0.52 14.29 -25.61
C GLY A 171 1.96 13.76 -25.54
N SER A 172 2.85 14.24 -26.44
CA SER A 172 4.29 13.90 -26.43
C SER A 172 5.18 15.08 -26.84
N LYS A 173 4.66 16.30 -26.68
CA LYS A 173 5.39 17.54 -27.05
C LYS A 173 6.64 17.76 -26.22
N GLU A 174 6.68 17.21 -25.01
CA GLU A 174 7.82 17.23 -24.08
C GLU A 174 9.08 16.56 -24.64
N ASN A 175 8.99 15.80 -25.72
CA ASN A 175 10.14 15.15 -26.30
C ASN A 175 11.01 16.06 -27.20
N MET A 176 10.62 17.33 -27.34
CA MET A 176 11.41 18.30 -28.09
C MET A 176 12.27 19.14 -27.15
N ASP A 177 13.59 19.02 -27.28
CA ASP A 177 14.53 19.80 -26.47
C ASP A 177 14.71 21.23 -27.02
N THR A 178 14.70 21.42 -28.35
CA THR A 178 14.81 22.73 -29.02
C THR A 178 14.18 22.72 -30.40
N PRO A 179 13.48 23.81 -30.84
CA PRO A 179 13.01 23.99 -32.20
C PRO A 179 14.09 24.51 -33.17
N GLU A 180 15.34 24.74 -32.74
CA GLU A 180 16.45 25.27 -33.56
C GLU A 180 16.15 26.66 -34.19
N ASP A 181 15.36 27.52 -33.52
CA ASP A 181 14.97 28.87 -33.96
C ASP A 181 16.06 29.96 -33.69
N GLY A 182 17.15 29.59 -33.01
CA GLY A 182 18.27 30.44 -32.68
C GLY A 182 18.03 31.48 -31.58
N THR A 183 16.93 31.35 -30.85
CA THR A 183 16.58 32.26 -29.74
C THR A 183 17.27 31.88 -28.44
N ARG A 184 17.49 32.86 -27.58
CA ARG A 184 18.01 32.62 -26.21
C ARG A 184 17.07 31.70 -25.44
N TYR A 185 15.74 31.84 -25.61
CA TYR A 185 14.76 30.97 -24.99
C TYR A 185 15.01 29.48 -25.33
N SER A 186 15.23 29.20 -26.61
CA SER A 186 15.48 27.82 -27.07
C SER A 186 16.82 27.25 -26.60
N GLU A 187 17.86 28.09 -26.46
CA GLU A 187 19.11 27.68 -25.83
C GLU A 187 18.94 27.30 -24.36
N LEU A 188 18.21 28.11 -23.57
CA LEU A 188 17.90 27.81 -22.18
C LEU A 188 17.03 26.56 -22.05
N HIS A 189 16.03 26.44 -22.93
CA HIS A 189 15.17 25.26 -22.94
C HIS A 189 15.98 23.98 -23.21
N ALA A 190 16.88 23.97 -24.21
CA ALA A 190 17.76 22.84 -24.47
C ALA A 190 18.68 22.49 -23.30
N LYS A 191 19.11 23.49 -22.50
CA LYS A 191 19.95 23.31 -21.31
C LYS A 191 19.18 22.67 -20.15
N TYR A 192 17.97 23.16 -19.83
CA TYR A 192 17.25 22.79 -18.60
C TYR A 192 16.20 21.69 -18.81
N HIS A 193 15.55 21.66 -19.97
CA HIS A 193 14.42 20.76 -20.23
C HIS A 193 14.73 19.27 -20.06
N PRO A 194 15.88 18.71 -20.53
CA PRO A 194 16.15 17.28 -20.33
C PRO A 194 16.25 16.88 -18.86
N VAL A 195 16.70 17.80 -17.99
CA VAL A 195 16.82 17.54 -16.54
C VAL A 195 15.45 17.59 -15.87
N VAL A 196 14.65 18.65 -16.15
CA VAL A 196 13.31 18.82 -15.56
C VAL A 196 12.35 17.72 -16.07
N ARG A 197 12.39 17.39 -17.36
CA ARG A 197 11.65 16.25 -17.92
C ARG A 197 12.06 14.94 -17.27
N GLY A 198 13.35 14.71 -17.05
CA GLY A 198 13.85 13.53 -16.34
C GLY A 198 13.36 13.46 -14.88
N TYR A 199 13.24 14.61 -14.22
CA TYR A 199 12.66 14.72 -12.88
C TYR A 199 11.16 14.34 -12.89
N LEU A 200 10.38 14.96 -13.76
CA LEU A 200 8.96 14.66 -13.96
C LEU A 200 8.71 13.16 -14.18
N GLN A 201 9.45 12.53 -15.09
CA GLN A 201 9.29 11.11 -15.43
C GLN A 201 9.64 10.15 -14.28
N LYS A 202 10.71 10.47 -13.50
CA LYS A 202 11.14 9.64 -12.37
C LYS A 202 10.16 9.65 -11.22
N PHE A 203 9.54 10.80 -10.93
CA PHE A 203 8.60 10.98 -9.82
C PHE A 203 7.13 10.81 -10.25
N GLY A 204 6.87 10.85 -11.55
CA GLY A 204 5.55 10.57 -12.13
C GLY A 204 4.57 11.73 -11.95
N TYR A 205 5.03 12.98 -12.06
CA TYR A 205 4.16 14.15 -12.15
C TYR A 205 3.51 14.24 -13.52
N TYR A 206 2.35 14.92 -13.58
CA TYR A 206 1.71 15.19 -14.87
C TYR A 206 2.44 16.32 -15.60
N ASP A 207 2.63 17.48 -14.96
CA ASP A 207 3.45 18.58 -15.50
C ASP A 207 4.22 19.32 -14.39
N ILE A 208 5.25 20.07 -14.77
CA ILE A 208 6.04 20.95 -13.91
C ILE A 208 6.17 22.29 -14.62
N PHE A 209 5.79 23.37 -13.90
CA PHE A 209 5.77 24.72 -14.43
C PHE A 209 6.72 25.64 -13.64
N LEU A 210 7.31 26.60 -14.36
CA LEU A 210 7.95 27.77 -13.80
C LEU A 210 7.18 29.01 -14.24
N CYS A 211 6.80 29.86 -13.29
CA CYS A 211 5.99 31.03 -13.54
C CYS A 211 6.70 32.30 -13.05
N ASP A 212 6.70 33.33 -13.88
CA ASP A 212 7.30 34.63 -13.51
C ASP A 212 6.48 35.35 -12.43
N ILE A 213 7.17 35.94 -11.46
CA ILE A 213 6.52 36.58 -10.32
C ILE A 213 5.88 37.91 -10.70
N GLU A 214 6.41 38.64 -11.69
CA GLU A 214 5.96 39.98 -12.05
C GLU A 214 4.76 39.96 -12.99
N THR A 215 4.79 39.06 -13.99
CA THR A 215 3.72 38.95 -15.02
C THR A 215 2.73 37.83 -14.73
N GLY A 216 3.14 36.80 -14.01
CA GLY A 216 2.37 35.59 -13.81
C GLY A 216 2.43 34.66 -15.01
N ASP A 217 3.27 34.92 -16.01
CA ASP A 217 3.39 34.12 -17.21
C ASP A 217 4.05 32.77 -16.90
N ILE A 218 3.56 31.72 -17.54
CA ILE A 218 4.16 30.38 -17.47
C ILE A 218 5.37 30.37 -18.41
N VAL A 219 6.52 30.79 -17.91
CA VAL A 219 7.74 30.91 -18.72
C VAL A 219 8.34 29.55 -19.10
N TYR A 220 7.93 28.48 -18.43
CA TYR A 220 8.35 27.11 -18.76
C TYR A 220 7.28 26.09 -18.30
N SER A 221 7.06 25.08 -19.11
CA SER A 221 6.29 23.86 -18.79
C SER A 221 7.00 22.66 -19.40
N VAL A 222 6.81 21.45 -18.86
CA VAL A 222 7.37 20.25 -19.48
C VAL A 222 6.51 19.82 -20.65
N PHE A 223 5.18 19.65 -20.46
CA PHE A 223 4.28 19.07 -21.46
C PHE A 223 3.90 19.99 -22.61
N LYS A 224 3.98 21.33 -22.44
CA LYS A 224 3.60 22.29 -23.48
C LYS A 224 2.14 22.13 -23.94
N GLU A 225 1.22 22.28 -22.98
CA GLU A 225 -0.24 22.31 -23.26
C GLU A 225 -0.72 23.74 -23.59
N LEU A 226 -2.04 23.96 -23.66
CA LEU A 226 -2.63 25.24 -24.01
C LEU A 226 -2.30 26.40 -23.05
N ASP A 227 -1.96 26.08 -21.83
CA ASP A 227 -1.60 27.02 -20.77
C ASP A 227 -0.18 27.57 -20.88
N PHE A 228 0.70 26.90 -21.61
CA PHE A 228 2.08 27.31 -21.83
C PHE A 228 2.15 28.75 -22.32
N THR A 229 2.99 29.59 -21.72
CA THR A 229 3.15 31.04 -21.98
C THR A 229 1.90 31.90 -21.73
N THR A 230 0.88 31.38 -20.99
CA THR A 230 -0.26 32.22 -20.55
C THR A 230 -0.02 32.74 -19.15
N SER A 231 -0.64 33.87 -18.82
CA SER A 231 -0.54 34.45 -17.47
C SER A 231 -1.52 33.81 -16.50
N LEU A 232 -1.03 33.38 -15.35
CA LEU A 232 -1.84 32.93 -14.21
C LEU A 232 -2.36 34.09 -13.35
N SER A 233 -1.92 35.33 -13.64
CA SER A 233 -2.43 36.55 -13.00
C SER A 233 -3.64 37.12 -13.73
N THR A 234 -3.63 37.16 -15.07
CA THR A 234 -4.61 37.88 -15.89
C THR A 234 -5.14 37.07 -17.06
N GLY A 235 -4.53 35.90 -17.38
CA GLY A 235 -4.88 35.07 -18.51
C GLY A 235 -6.07 34.14 -18.27
N PRO A 236 -6.33 33.23 -19.22
CA PRO A 236 -7.54 32.39 -19.22
C PRO A 236 -7.62 31.38 -18.06
N TYR A 237 -6.52 31.11 -17.37
CA TYR A 237 -6.45 30.16 -16.25
C TYR A 237 -6.30 30.84 -14.88
N SER A 238 -6.36 32.18 -14.81
CA SER A 238 -6.20 32.95 -13.55
C SER A 238 -7.25 32.62 -12.50
N ASP A 239 -8.48 32.26 -12.92
CA ASP A 239 -9.59 31.93 -12.01
C ASP A 239 -9.71 30.42 -11.71
N THR A 240 -8.78 29.60 -12.22
CA THR A 240 -8.75 28.15 -11.97
C THR A 240 -7.99 27.82 -10.68
N ASN A 241 -8.06 26.55 -10.25
CA ASN A 241 -7.19 26.06 -9.16
C ASN A 241 -5.69 26.22 -9.48
N PHE A 242 -5.28 26.17 -10.74
CA PHE A 242 -3.91 26.46 -11.16
C PHE A 242 -3.52 27.93 -10.91
N GLY A 243 -4.36 28.89 -11.35
CA GLY A 243 -4.15 30.30 -11.05
C GLY A 243 -4.13 30.58 -9.55
N ARG A 244 -5.00 29.92 -8.78
CA ARG A 244 -5.03 30.03 -7.32
C ARG A 244 -3.75 29.52 -6.66
N ALA A 245 -3.18 28.38 -7.12
CA ALA A 245 -1.91 27.87 -6.65
C ALA A 245 -0.76 28.87 -6.88
N PHE A 246 -0.72 29.50 -8.06
CA PHE A 246 0.24 30.58 -8.34
C PHE A 246 0.05 31.79 -7.42
N GLN A 247 -1.18 32.31 -7.29
CA GLN A 247 -1.47 33.49 -6.50
C GLN A 247 -1.09 33.32 -5.02
N LEU A 248 -1.33 32.12 -4.46
CA LEU A 248 -0.97 31.83 -3.07
C LEU A 248 0.56 31.82 -2.89
N ALA A 249 1.31 31.14 -3.74
CA ALA A 249 2.77 31.12 -3.67
C ALA A 249 3.40 32.47 -4.01
N ALA A 250 2.81 33.22 -4.93
CA ALA A 250 3.24 34.60 -5.24
C ALA A 250 3.06 35.55 -4.03
N ALA A 251 2.06 35.30 -3.19
CA ALA A 251 1.84 36.07 -1.96
C ALA A 251 2.68 35.59 -0.77
N ALA A 252 3.32 34.46 -0.83
CA ALA A 252 4.10 33.87 0.25
C ALA A 252 5.30 34.73 0.67
N ASP A 253 5.62 34.76 1.95
CA ASP A 253 6.76 35.52 2.50
C ASP A 253 7.99 34.62 2.79
N SER A 254 7.81 33.30 2.86
CA SER A 254 8.88 32.35 3.16
C SER A 254 9.17 31.42 1.98
N PRO A 255 10.44 31.08 1.72
CA PRO A 255 10.80 30.05 0.76
C PRO A 255 10.31 28.65 1.18
N ASP A 256 10.06 28.42 2.47
CA ASP A 256 9.60 27.14 3.02
C ASP A 256 8.08 26.93 2.86
N ASP A 257 7.33 27.91 2.35
CA ASP A 257 5.88 27.82 2.17
C ASP A 257 5.53 26.96 0.96
N THR A 258 4.56 26.06 1.15
CA THR A 258 3.92 25.31 0.07
C THR A 258 2.42 25.50 0.07
N PHE A 259 1.80 25.44 -1.10
CA PHE A 259 0.36 25.65 -1.26
C PHE A 259 -0.21 24.57 -2.15
N LEU A 260 -1.02 23.71 -1.55
CA LEU A 260 -1.76 22.65 -2.23
C LEU A 260 -3.18 23.13 -2.53
N VAL A 261 -3.59 23.06 -3.79
CA VAL A 261 -4.95 23.33 -4.23
C VAL A 261 -5.58 22.03 -4.74
N ASP A 262 -6.77 21.73 -4.23
CA ASP A 262 -7.48 20.48 -4.47
C ASP A 262 -7.85 20.26 -5.95
N TYR A 263 -8.26 19.08 -6.30
CA TYR A 263 -8.62 18.66 -7.66
C TYR A 263 -9.85 19.39 -8.16
N GLU A 264 -9.72 19.97 -9.35
CA GLU A 264 -10.80 20.54 -10.15
C GLU A 264 -10.67 20.04 -11.59
N HIS A 265 -11.75 20.21 -12.40
CA HIS A 265 -11.69 19.94 -13.84
C HIS A 265 -10.81 20.97 -14.53
N TYR A 266 -9.82 20.50 -15.32
CA TYR A 266 -8.83 21.36 -15.95
C TYR A 266 -8.86 21.24 -17.48
N VAL A 267 -9.17 22.34 -18.16
CA VAL A 267 -9.37 22.36 -19.62
C VAL A 267 -8.15 21.91 -20.43
N PRO A 268 -6.90 22.37 -20.16
CA PRO A 268 -5.73 21.90 -20.89
C PRO A 268 -5.54 20.38 -20.81
N SER A 269 -5.86 19.76 -19.67
CA SER A 269 -5.86 18.30 -19.49
C SER A 269 -7.19 17.63 -19.86
N TYR A 270 -7.93 18.20 -20.81
CA TYR A 270 -9.21 17.66 -21.35
C TYR A 270 -10.33 17.48 -20.33
N GLU A 271 -10.45 18.33 -19.34
CA GLU A 271 -11.36 18.22 -18.19
C GLU A 271 -11.02 17.07 -17.22
N ASP A 272 -9.87 16.44 -17.35
CA ASP A 272 -9.41 15.48 -16.38
C ASP A 272 -9.12 16.19 -15.04
N PRO A 273 -9.33 15.52 -13.90
CA PRO A 273 -9.06 16.09 -12.59
C PRO A 273 -7.58 16.49 -12.43
N ALA A 274 -7.31 17.74 -12.12
CA ALA A 274 -5.97 18.26 -11.87
C ALA A 274 -5.91 18.94 -10.50
N SER A 275 -4.87 18.69 -9.75
CA SER A 275 -4.52 19.35 -8.51
C SER A 275 -3.12 19.92 -8.64
N PHE A 276 -2.86 21.04 -8.02
CA PHE A 276 -1.60 21.76 -8.14
C PHE A 276 -0.99 22.03 -6.77
N ILE A 277 0.32 21.81 -6.66
CA ILE A 277 1.10 22.23 -5.51
C ILE A 277 2.16 23.23 -5.96
N SER A 278 2.31 24.31 -5.23
CA SER A 278 3.21 25.41 -5.58
C SER A 278 4.12 25.79 -4.42
N SER A 279 5.30 26.31 -4.78
CA SER A 279 6.27 26.89 -3.85
C SER A 279 6.94 28.11 -4.50
N PRO A 280 7.19 29.19 -3.77
CA PRO A 280 7.89 30.34 -4.29
C PRO A 280 9.38 30.03 -4.55
N ILE A 281 9.95 30.66 -5.59
CA ILE A 281 11.38 30.55 -5.93
C ILE A 281 12.07 31.85 -5.52
N PHE A 282 13.12 31.75 -4.70
CA PHE A 282 13.90 32.89 -4.23
C PHE A 282 15.33 32.85 -4.75
N ASP A 283 15.87 34.01 -5.13
CA ASP A 283 17.31 34.22 -5.33
C ASP A 283 17.82 35.13 -4.20
N GLY A 284 18.41 34.53 -3.18
CA GLY A 284 18.67 35.19 -1.91
C GLY A 284 17.36 35.65 -1.24
N ASP A 285 17.23 36.93 -0.94
CA ASP A 285 16.02 37.50 -0.34
C ASP A 285 14.96 37.96 -1.37
N LYS A 286 15.24 37.83 -2.67
CA LYS A 286 14.34 38.29 -3.73
C LYS A 286 13.53 37.11 -4.27
N LYS A 287 12.22 37.18 -4.14
CA LYS A 287 11.32 36.24 -4.83
C LYS A 287 11.33 36.55 -6.32
N ILE A 288 11.64 35.56 -7.16
CA ILE A 288 11.80 35.71 -8.60
C ILE A 288 10.78 34.91 -9.42
N GLY A 289 10.09 33.92 -8.83
CA GLY A 289 9.12 33.13 -9.53
C GLY A 289 8.38 32.16 -8.62
N VAL A 290 7.62 31.25 -9.24
CA VAL A 290 6.87 30.18 -8.57
C VAL A 290 7.09 28.89 -9.34
N ALA A 291 7.46 27.82 -8.63
CA ALA A 291 7.42 26.45 -9.13
C ALA A 291 6.06 25.81 -8.82
N ILE A 292 5.44 25.18 -9.82
CA ILE A 292 4.14 24.52 -9.66
C ILE A 292 4.20 23.13 -10.25
N PHE A 293 3.74 22.11 -9.48
CA PHE A 293 3.63 20.74 -9.95
C PHE A 293 2.16 20.37 -10.11
N GLN A 294 1.82 19.79 -11.25
CA GLN A 294 0.51 19.16 -11.47
C GLN A 294 0.57 17.70 -11.06
N MET A 295 -0.30 17.32 -10.14
CA MET A 295 -0.30 15.98 -9.55
C MET A 295 -1.21 15.01 -10.29
N PRO A 296 -0.77 13.77 -10.53
CA PRO A 296 -1.59 12.72 -11.11
C PRO A 296 -2.59 12.16 -10.09
N ILE A 297 -3.86 12.02 -10.49
CA ILE A 297 -4.92 11.42 -9.68
C ILE A 297 -4.76 9.90 -9.53
N GLU A 298 -4.05 9.26 -10.48
CA GLU A 298 -3.87 7.81 -10.54
C GLU A 298 -3.16 7.24 -9.30
N LYS A 299 -2.29 8.03 -8.67
CA LYS A 299 -1.60 7.60 -7.44
C LYS A 299 -2.56 7.47 -6.26
N ILE A 300 -3.49 8.41 -6.11
CA ILE A 300 -4.54 8.35 -5.09
C ILE A 300 -5.47 7.17 -5.37
N SER A 301 -5.90 7.01 -6.63
CA SER A 301 -6.72 5.87 -7.04
C SER A 301 -6.02 4.54 -6.75
N ALA A 302 -4.74 4.39 -7.05
CA ALA A 302 -3.98 3.17 -6.76
C ALA A 302 -3.91 2.85 -5.25
N ILE A 303 -3.75 3.87 -4.39
CA ILE A 303 -3.81 3.69 -2.94
C ILE A 303 -5.19 3.18 -2.52
N MET A 304 -6.28 3.74 -3.05
CA MET A 304 -7.65 3.39 -2.67
C MET A 304 -8.11 2.04 -3.23
N ASP A 305 -7.68 1.68 -4.44
CA ASP A 305 -8.11 0.48 -5.16
C ASP A 305 -7.53 -0.84 -4.61
N GLU A 306 -6.54 -0.78 -3.73
CA GLU A 306 -6.01 -1.98 -3.10
C GLU A 306 -7.06 -2.64 -2.20
N ARG A 307 -7.38 -3.91 -2.44
CA ARG A 307 -8.56 -4.61 -1.90
C ARG A 307 -8.25 -5.60 -0.76
N THR A 308 -7.01 -5.72 -0.36
CA THR A 308 -6.59 -6.66 0.67
C THR A 308 -7.41 -6.47 1.95
N GLY A 309 -8.15 -7.52 2.34
CA GLY A 309 -8.99 -7.49 3.53
C GLY A 309 -10.39 -6.87 3.36
N LEU A 310 -10.77 -6.40 2.15
CA LEU A 310 -12.06 -5.75 1.90
C LEU A 310 -13.15 -6.71 1.36
N GLY A 311 -12.87 -8.00 1.19
CA GLY A 311 -13.85 -8.96 0.70
C GLY A 311 -14.33 -8.69 -0.74
N GLU A 312 -15.55 -9.15 -1.06
CA GLU A 312 -16.13 -9.02 -2.40
C GLU A 312 -16.74 -7.64 -2.67
N SER A 313 -17.36 -7.00 -1.67
CA SER A 313 -18.10 -5.74 -1.81
C SER A 313 -17.43 -4.55 -1.11
N GLY A 314 -16.32 -4.79 -0.40
CA GLY A 314 -15.67 -3.71 0.34
C GLY A 314 -14.92 -2.74 -0.57
N GLU A 315 -14.96 -1.45 -0.25
CA GLU A 315 -14.23 -0.38 -0.94
C GLU A 315 -13.69 0.65 0.04
N THR A 316 -12.65 1.37 -0.42
CA THR A 316 -12.18 2.59 0.22
C THR A 316 -12.28 3.75 -0.74
N TYR A 317 -12.72 4.90 -0.26
CA TYR A 317 -12.81 6.10 -1.07
C TYR A 317 -12.63 7.37 -0.24
N ALA A 318 -12.10 8.40 -0.91
CA ALA A 318 -11.91 9.73 -0.37
C ALA A 318 -12.91 10.71 -0.97
N VAL A 319 -13.36 11.67 -0.16
CA VAL A 319 -14.32 12.71 -0.55
C VAL A 319 -13.79 14.06 -0.13
N GLY A 320 -13.77 15.01 -1.08
CA GLY A 320 -13.33 16.38 -0.84
C GLY A 320 -14.35 17.23 -0.07
N PRO A 321 -13.97 18.45 0.32
CA PRO A 321 -14.81 19.34 1.13
C PRO A 321 -16.19 19.63 0.50
N GLU A 322 -16.29 19.64 -0.82
CA GLU A 322 -17.54 19.87 -1.56
C GLU A 322 -18.43 18.62 -1.69
N GLY A 323 -18.01 17.50 -1.11
CA GLY A 323 -18.76 16.25 -1.13
C GLY A 323 -18.54 15.39 -2.39
N LEU A 324 -17.52 15.64 -3.21
CA LEU A 324 -17.23 14.91 -4.44
C LEU A 324 -16.10 13.88 -4.21
N MET A 325 -16.20 12.71 -4.84
CA MET A 325 -15.18 11.66 -4.77
C MET A 325 -13.82 12.11 -5.32
N ARG A 326 -12.73 11.61 -4.71
CA ARG A 326 -11.34 11.84 -5.11
C ARG A 326 -10.65 10.63 -5.73
N ASN A 327 -11.31 9.49 -5.76
CA ASN A 327 -10.93 8.30 -6.51
C ASN A 327 -12.19 7.67 -7.11
N ASP A 328 -12.01 6.76 -8.07
CA ASP A 328 -13.14 6.01 -8.63
C ASP A 328 -13.74 5.05 -7.61
N SER A 329 -15.05 4.89 -7.68
CA SER A 329 -15.75 3.83 -6.95
C SER A 329 -15.39 2.47 -7.54
N ARG A 330 -15.27 1.46 -6.68
CA ARG A 330 -15.17 0.06 -7.10
C ARG A 330 -16.30 -0.40 -8.01
N PHE A 331 -17.49 0.18 -7.84
CA PHE A 331 -18.72 -0.23 -8.51
C PHE A 331 -19.01 0.58 -9.78
N GLU A 332 -18.35 1.73 -9.95
CA GLU A 332 -18.62 2.65 -11.06
C GLU A 332 -17.35 3.40 -11.43
N ALA A 333 -16.92 3.31 -12.68
CA ALA A 333 -15.77 4.08 -13.17
C ALA A 333 -16.16 5.53 -13.54
N GLY A 334 -15.21 6.44 -13.45
CA GLY A 334 -15.40 7.85 -13.80
C GLY A 334 -16.22 8.62 -12.78
N THR A 335 -16.16 8.26 -11.50
CA THR A 335 -16.86 8.93 -10.40
C THR A 335 -16.10 10.11 -9.80
N ILE A 336 -14.81 10.25 -10.11
CA ILE A 336 -13.95 11.34 -9.62
C ILE A 336 -14.54 12.68 -10.03
N LEU A 337 -14.72 13.61 -9.07
CA LEU A 337 -15.33 14.93 -9.23
C LEU A 337 -16.75 14.94 -9.85
N LYS A 338 -17.41 13.79 -9.95
CA LYS A 338 -18.77 13.66 -10.51
C LYS A 338 -19.76 13.05 -9.53
N ARG A 339 -19.31 12.09 -8.71
CA ARG A 339 -20.18 11.42 -7.74
C ARG A 339 -20.20 12.22 -6.45
N THR A 340 -21.38 12.71 -6.09
CA THR A 340 -21.62 13.33 -4.78
C THR A 340 -21.85 12.23 -3.74
N VAL A 341 -21.20 12.36 -2.59
CA VAL A 341 -21.34 11.49 -1.42
C VAL A 341 -21.82 12.34 -0.24
N ASP A 342 -23.11 12.26 0.01
CA ASP A 342 -23.78 12.99 1.09
C ASP A 342 -24.35 11.98 2.10
N THR A 343 -23.46 11.32 2.85
CA THR A 343 -23.79 10.39 3.91
C THR A 343 -23.50 10.98 5.28
N THR A 344 -24.10 10.40 6.32
CA THR A 344 -23.81 10.80 7.71
C THR A 344 -22.33 10.63 8.06
N ALA A 345 -21.68 9.61 7.51
CA ALA A 345 -20.25 9.36 7.67
C ALA A 345 -19.40 10.46 7.01
N THR A 346 -19.71 10.81 5.76
CA THR A 346 -18.99 11.87 5.02
C THR A 346 -19.12 13.21 5.72
N GLN A 347 -20.34 13.60 6.09
CA GLN A 347 -20.59 14.85 6.82
C GLN A 347 -19.85 14.90 8.16
N SER A 348 -19.87 13.79 8.92
CA SER A 348 -19.11 13.67 10.18
C SER A 348 -17.61 13.82 9.97
N ALA A 349 -17.03 13.11 8.97
CA ALA A 349 -15.61 13.18 8.68
C ALA A 349 -15.15 14.56 8.24
N LEU A 350 -15.87 15.23 7.35
CA LEU A 350 -15.56 16.59 6.91
C LEU A 350 -15.67 17.63 8.04
N GLN A 351 -16.45 17.36 9.10
CA GLN A 351 -16.51 18.16 10.32
C GLN A 351 -15.46 17.76 11.38
N GLY A 352 -14.51 16.89 11.03
CA GLY A 352 -13.45 16.43 11.93
C GLY A 352 -13.83 15.23 12.81
N GLY A 353 -15.01 14.61 12.62
CA GLY A 353 -15.48 13.44 13.37
C GLY A 353 -14.94 12.14 12.82
N THR A 354 -14.69 11.18 13.72
CA THR A 354 -14.35 9.79 13.38
C THR A 354 -15.44 8.85 13.87
N GLY A 355 -15.67 7.75 13.18
CA GLY A 355 -16.68 6.79 13.61
C GLY A 355 -16.63 5.47 12.87
N LYS A 356 -17.42 4.53 13.38
CA LYS A 356 -17.69 3.25 12.72
C LYS A 356 -19.09 2.79 13.08
N GLU A 357 -19.94 2.59 12.09
CA GLU A 357 -21.35 2.25 12.27
C GLU A 357 -21.92 1.60 11.01
N ILE A 358 -23.12 1.02 11.13
CA ILE A 358 -23.89 0.58 9.97
C ILE A 358 -24.70 1.75 9.46
N ILE A 359 -24.42 2.18 8.22
CA ILE A 359 -25.09 3.29 7.56
C ILE A 359 -25.58 2.89 6.16
N ALA A 360 -26.36 3.75 5.53
CA ALA A 360 -26.59 3.68 4.08
C ALA A 360 -25.45 4.44 3.37
N ASP A 361 -24.80 3.81 2.41
CA ASP A 361 -23.76 4.43 1.60
C ASP A 361 -24.33 5.34 0.50
N TYR A 362 -23.46 5.89 -0.36
CA TYR A 362 -23.85 6.74 -1.49
C TYR A 362 -24.71 6.02 -2.55
N ARG A 363 -24.77 4.67 -2.53
CA ARG A 363 -25.65 3.84 -3.36
C ARG A 363 -27.01 3.58 -2.68
N GLY A 364 -27.19 3.97 -1.42
CA GLY A 364 -28.34 3.64 -0.59
C GLY A 364 -28.31 2.21 -0.04
N VAL A 365 -27.18 1.51 -0.11
CA VAL A 365 -26.99 0.15 0.39
C VAL A 365 -26.57 0.20 1.86
N PRO A 366 -27.17 -0.62 2.76
CA PRO A 366 -26.65 -0.74 4.13
C PRO A 366 -25.25 -1.36 4.14
N VAL A 367 -24.27 -0.62 4.65
CA VAL A 367 -22.86 -1.01 4.76
C VAL A 367 -22.37 -0.89 6.20
N LEU A 368 -21.37 -1.70 6.56
CA LEU A 368 -20.51 -1.39 7.69
C LEU A 368 -19.52 -0.35 7.18
N SER A 369 -19.51 0.81 7.81
CA SER A 369 -18.66 1.94 7.44
C SER A 369 -17.74 2.34 8.58
N SER A 370 -16.48 2.65 8.27
CA SER A 370 -15.55 3.33 9.16
C SER A 370 -15.02 4.57 8.45
N TRP A 371 -15.05 5.72 9.13
CA TRP A 371 -14.67 7.01 8.54
C TRP A 371 -13.78 7.84 9.44
N SER A 372 -12.98 8.72 8.85
CA SER A 372 -12.19 9.74 9.55
C SER A 372 -11.84 10.90 8.61
N PRO A 373 -11.54 12.09 9.16
CA PRO A 373 -10.86 13.12 8.39
C PRO A 373 -9.43 12.69 8.07
N VAL A 374 -8.90 13.15 6.94
CA VAL A 374 -7.49 13.06 6.55
C VAL A 374 -7.05 14.43 6.07
N THR A 375 -6.24 15.11 6.87
CA THR A 375 -5.59 16.35 6.47
C THR A 375 -4.45 16.02 5.53
N ILE A 376 -4.56 16.44 4.27
CA ILE A 376 -3.58 16.17 3.21
C ILE A 376 -2.59 17.32 3.03
N HIS A 377 -2.91 18.49 3.56
CA HIS A 377 -2.07 19.67 3.62
C HIS A 377 -2.48 20.52 4.82
N GLU A 378 -1.52 20.87 5.66
CA GLU A 378 -1.81 21.62 6.91
C GLU A 378 -2.13 23.11 6.65
N GLY A 379 -1.84 23.58 5.43
CA GLY A 379 -1.98 24.99 5.07
C GLY A 379 -0.87 25.86 5.66
N VAL A 380 -0.83 27.13 5.22
CA VAL A 380 0.11 28.13 5.72
C VAL A 380 -0.62 28.99 6.76
N PRO A 381 -0.16 29.04 8.03
CA PRO A 381 -0.85 29.74 9.10
C PRO A 381 -1.15 31.21 8.78
N GLY A 382 -2.43 31.59 8.83
CA GLY A 382 -2.90 32.96 8.52
C GLY A 382 -3.08 33.26 7.03
N VAL A 383 -2.76 32.29 6.13
CA VAL A 383 -2.91 32.42 4.67
C VAL A 383 -3.94 31.43 4.13
N THR A 384 -3.78 30.14 4.45
CA THR A 384 -4.70 29.07 3.99
C THR A 384 -5.15 28.19 5.15
N GLU A 385 -6.40 27.71 5.08
CA GLU A 385 -6.91 26.67 5.98
C GLU A 385 -6.39 25.30 5.57
N PRO A 386 -6.32 24.33 6.52
CA PRO A 386 -5.93 22.96 6.21
C PRO A 386 -6.86 22.32 5.16
N LEU A 387 -6.29 21.66 4.17
CA LEU A 387 -7.06 20.87 3.20
C LEU A 387 -7.30 19.46 3.74
N THR A 388 -8.56 19.17 4.03
CA THR A 388 -8.97 17.91 4.66
C THR A 388 -10.00 17.18 3.80
N TRP A 389 -9.76 15.89 3.56
CA TRP A 389 -10.72 14.98 2.93
C TRP A 389 -11.40 14.10 3.96
N ALA A 390 -12.59 13.61 3.64
CA ALA A 390 -13.22 12.51 4.35
C ALA A 390 -12.77 11.18 3.73
N LEU A 391 -12.27 10.25 4.54
CA LEU A 391 -11.89 8.91 4.11
C LEU A 391 -12.83 7.88 4.68
N MET A 392 -13.39 7.04 3.83
CA MET A 392 -14.29 5.94 4.18
C MET A 392 -13.69 4.58 3.82
N SER A 393 -13.98 3.58 4.64
CA SER A 393 -13.77 2.17 4.35
C SER A 393 -15.05 1.42 4.65
N GLU A 394 -15.64 0.76 3.67
CA GLU A 394 -16.99 0.23 3.73
C GLU A 394 -17.06 -1.20 3.18
N ILE A 395 -18.01 -2.00 3.69
CA ILE A 395 -18.33 -3.32 3.16
C ILE A 395 -19.85 -3.54 3.28
N ASP A 396 -20.48 -4.17 2.29
CA ASP A 396 -21.90 -4.43 2.29
C ASP A 396 -22.30 -5.30 3.50
N HIS A 397 -23.28 -4.83 4.28
CA HIS A 397 -23.80 -5.58 5.43
C HIS A 397 -24.34 -6.96 5.03
N ALA A 398 -24.82 -7.07 3.80
CA ALA A 398 -25.30 -8.33 3.25
C ALA A 398 -24.19 -9.37 3.07
N GLU A 399 -22.96 -8.94 2.74
CA GLU A 399 -21.79 -9.83 2.62
C GLU A 399 -21.40 -10.42 3.97
N ILE A 400 -21.35 -9.60 5.00
CA ILE A 400 -21.04 -10.03 6.37
C ILE A 400 -22.09 -11.01 6.91
N LYS A 401 -23.33 -10.92 6.41
CA LYS A 401 -24.42 -11.85 6.78
C LYS A 401 -24.37 -13.19 6.06
N LYS A 402 -23.80 -13.30 4.87
CA LYS A 402 -23.73 -14.54 4.07
C LYS A 402 -23.18 -15.75 4.85
N PRO A 403 -22.02 -15.67 5.53
CA PRO A 403 -21.46 -16.79 6.28
C PRO A 403 -22.25 -17.14 7.55
N ILE A 404 -23.15 -16.27 8.00
CA ILE A 404 -23.98 -16.45 9.21
C ILE A 404 -25.33 -17.08 8.84
N SER A 405 -25.36 -18.10 7.98
CA SER A 405 -26.56 -18.90 7.83
C SER A 405 -26.88 -19.54 9.19
N PHE A 406 -28.08 -19.28 9.71
CA PHE A 406 -28.60 -19.92 10.93
C PHE A 406 -28.39 -21.43 10.89
N PHE A 407 -28.57 -22.06 9.72
CA PHE A 407 -28.32 -23.48 9.50
C PHE A 407 -26.85 -23.89 9.59
N ALA A 408 -25.89 -23.05 9.19
CA ALA A 408 -24.47 -23.38 9.28
C ALA A 408 -23.96 -23.40 10.74
N ILE A 409 -24.35 -22.40 11.54
CA ILE A 409 -24.00 -22.32 12.97
C ILE A 409 -24.86 -23.30 13.78
N ALA A 410 -26.15 -23.40 13.44
CA ALA A 410 -27.12 -24.25 14.15
C ALA A 410 -26.99 -25.72 13.75
N LYS A 411 -26.35 -26.12 12.64
CA LYS A 411 -26.27 -27.51 12.18
C LYS A 411 -25.82 -28.48 13.30
N ASN A 412 -24.75 -28.17 13.98
CA ASN A 412 -24.24 -28.95 15.09
C ASN A 412 -25.13 -28.84 16.35
N GLY A 413 -25.66 -27.66 16.62
CA GLY A 413 -26.60 -27.41 17.71
C GLY A 413 -27.94 -28.09 17.48
N ILE A 414 -28.48 -28.05 16.27
CA ILE A 414 -29.72 -28.75 15.89
C ILE A 414 -29.53 -30.27 15.97
N LEU A 415 -28.36 -30.79 15.55
CA LEU A 415 -28.05 -32.21 15.67
C LEU A 415 -28.02 -32.65 17.13
N VAL A 416 -27.37 -31.89 18.00
CA VAL A 416 -27.36 -32.15 19.45
C VAL A 416 -28.76 -32.07 20.07
N ILE A 417 -29.59 -31.08 19.66
CA ILE A 417 -30.95 -30.94 20.12
C ILE A 417 -31.82 -32.12 19.63
N LEU A 418 -31.71 -32.55 18.39
CA LEU A 418 -32.42 -33.70 17.83
C LEU A 418 -31.99 -35.00 18.54
N LEU A 419 -30.69 -35.18 18.74
CA LEU A 419 -30.16 -36.36 19.46
C LEU A 419 -30.65 -36.38 20.92
N SER A 420 -30.67 -35.25 21.59
CA SER A 420 -31.19 -35.09 22.96
C SER A 420 -32.70 -35.33 23.04
N LEU A 421 -33.44 -34.90 22.01
CA LEU A 421 -34.90 -35.16 21.89
C LEU A 421 -35.19 -36.65 21.68
N VAL A 422 -34.39 -37.31 20.82
CA VAL A 422 -34.54 -38.75 20.55
C VAL A 422 -34.20 -39.57 21.79
N ILE A 423 -33.05 -39.33 22.40
CA ILE A 423 -32.62 -40.04 23.62
C ILE A 423 -33.50 -39.72 24.80
N GLY A 424 -33.76 -38.44 25.07
CA GLY A 424 -34.64 -38.01 26.18
C GLY A 424 -36.08 -38.43 25.96
N GLY A 425 -36.63 -38.25 24.75
CA GLY A 425 -37.99 -38.72 24.40
C GLY A 425 -38.15 -40.24 24.49
N GLY A 426 -37.12 -41.00 24.01
CA GLY A 426 -37.06 -42.44 24.14
C GLY A 426 -37.01 -42.93 25.57
N LEU A 427 -36.22 -42.30 26.41
CA LEU A 427 -36.09 -42.64 27.83
C LEU A 427 -37.39 -42.33 28.62
N VAL A 428 -38.00 -41.19 28.35
CA VAL A 428 -39.31 -40.82 28.95
C VAL A 428 -40.40 -41.74 28.47
N TRP A 429 -40.47 -42.07 27.18
CA TRP A 429 -41.42 -43.01 26.65
C TRP A 429 -41.26 -44.41 27.28
N PHE A 430 -40.00 -44.86 27.44
CA PHE A 430 -39.67 -46.12 28.07
C PHE A 430 -40.15 -46.19 29.53
N VAL A 431 -39.78 -45.21 30.35
CA VAL A 431 -40.19 -45.13 31.75
C VAL A 431 -41.72 -44.97 31.88
N ALA A 432 -42.29 -44.01 31.15
CA ALA A 432 -43.73 -43.75 31.21
C ALA A 432 -44.59 -44.93 30.73
N SER A 433 -44.12 -45.67 29.69
CA SER A 433 -44.81 -46.84 29.19
C SER A 433 -44.76 -48.05 30.18
N ARG A 434 -43.62 -48.18 30.91
CA ARG A 434 -43.51 -49.23 31.96
C ARG A 434 -44.45 -48.91 33.13
N ILE A 435 -44.47 -47.69 33.67
CA ILE A 435 -45.38 -47.28 34.74
C ILE A 435 -46.84 -47.41 34.30
N ALA A 436 -47.18 -47.00 33.08
CA ALA A 436 -48.56 -47.10 32.58
C ALA A 436 -49.01 -48.59 32.44
N ARG A 437 -48.12 -49.46 31.93
CA ARG A 437 -48.39 -50.89 31.77
C ARG A 437 -48.56 -51.59 33.14
N GLN A 438 -47.70 -51.28 34.11
CA GLN A 438 -47.77 -51.82 35.45
C GLN A 438 -49.08 -51.41 36.16
N ALA A 439 -49.49 -50.16 36.10
CA ALA A 439 -50.72 -49.64 36.66
C ALA A 439 -51.92 -50.28 36.02
N LYS A 440 -51.87 -50.50 34.67
CA LYS A 440 -52.95 -51.18 33.95
C LYS A 440 -53.09 -52.67 34.31
N SER A 441 -51.93 -53.39 34.44
CA SER A 441 -51.91 -54.79 34.86
C SER A 441 -52.47 -55.00 36.22
N ILE A 442 -52.26 -54.12 37.21
CA ILE A 442 -52.84 -54.11 38.54
C ILE A 442 -54.35 -53.86 38.46
N GLN A 443 -54.83 -52.91 37.65
CA GLN A 443 -56.19 -52.54 37.46
C GLN A 443 -57.01 -53.68 36.87
N ASP A 444 -56.51 -54.33 35.80
CA ASP A 444 -57.15 -55.44 35.07
C ASP A 444 -57.27 -56.69 35.98
N MET A 445 -56.18 -56.97 36.75
CA MET A 445 -56.22 -58.08 37.72
C MET A 445 -57.25 -57.82 38.84
N LEU A 446 -57.30 -56.66 39.46
CA LEU A 446 -58.30 -56.33 40.47
C LEU A 446 -59.72 -56.37 39.94
N GLY A 447 -59.89 -55.98 38.67
CA GLY A 447 -61.18 -56.10 37.98
C GLY A 447 -61.62 -57.60 37.80
N SER A 448 -60.72 -58.46 37.42
CA SER A 448 -60.93 -59.91 37.22
C SER A 448 -61.22 -60.65 38.55
N VAL A 449 -60.45 -60.35 39.60
CA VAL A 449 -60.63 -60.86 40.96
C VAL A 449 -62.03 -60.43 41.53
N GLY A 450 -62.39 -59.16 41.24
CA GLY A 450 -63.76 -58.65 41.65
C GLY A 450 -64.94 -59.37 40.95
N MET A 451 -64.71 -60.03 39.81
CA MET A 451 -65.66 -60.84 39.06
C MET A 451 -65.61 -62.32 39.40
N GLY A 452 -64.79 -62.71 40.42
CA GLY A 452 -64.72 -64.06 40.89
C GLY A 452 -63.69 -64.96 40.12
N MET A 453 -62.84 -64.38 39.28
CA MET A 453 -61.81 -65.11 38.54
C MET A 453 -60.46 -64.99 39.32
N PHE A 454 -60.20 -66.02 40.21
CA PHE A 454 -59.06 -66.02 41.11
C PHE A 454 -57.73 -66.50 40.45
N ASP A 455 -57.80 -66.89 39.20
CA ASP A 455 -56.70 -67.33 38.37
C ASP A 455 -56.00 -66.11 37.69
N ALA A 456 -56.59 -64.90 37.76
CA ALA A 456 -56.01 -63.70 37.21
C ALA A 456 -54.72 -63.26 38.00
N ARG A 457 -53.65 -62.84 37.26
CA ARG A 457 -52.42 -62.46 37.81
C ARG A 457 -52.05 -61.04 37.25
N ALA A 458 -51.51 -60.19 38.11
CA ALA A 458 -50.93 -58.97 37.69
C ALA A 458 -49.45 -59.23 37.28
N GLU A 459 -49.09 -58.83 36.06
CA GLU A 459 -47.75 -58.94 35.55
C GLU A 459 -46.79 -57.97 36.26
N LYS A 460 -45.64 -58.42 36.78
CA LYS A 460 -44.63 -57.55 37.33
C LYS A 460 -43.76 -56.96 36.17
N VAL A 461 -44.13 -55.75 35.69
CA VAL A 461 -43.47 -55.04 34.57
C VAL A 461 -42.29 -54.17 35.09
N THR A 462 -42.37 -53.73 36.32
CA THR A 462 -41.38 -52.84 36.97
C THR A 462 -40.84 -53.48 38.27
N ASN A 463 -39.61 -53.13 38.65
CA ASN A 463 -38.96 -53.55 39.89
C ASN A 463 -38.94 -52.35 40.89
N ASP A 464 -40.02 -51.60 40.94
CA ASP A 464 -40.30 -50.52 41.86
C ASP A 464 -41.51 -50.87 42.77
N GLU A 465 -41.94 -49.90 43.55
CA GLU A 465 -43.05 -50.07 44.50
C GLU A 465 -44.34 -50.60 43.81
N LEU A 466 -44.61 -50.23 42.58
CA LEU A 466 -45.75 -50.72 41.82
C LEU A 466 -45.57 -52.19 41.37
N GLY A 467 -44.37 -52.64 41.09
CA GLY A 467 -44.01 -53.99 40.79
C GLY A 467 -44.20 -54.87 42.05
N ASP A 468 -43.86 -54.37 43.22
CA ASP A 468 -44.01 -55.09 44.49
C ASP A 468 -45.46 -55.25 44.87
N VAL A 469 -46.32 -54.26 44.59
CA VAL A 469 -47.75 -54.37 44.72
C VAL A 469 -48.31 -55.50 43.85
N SER A 470 -47.86 -55.69 42.63
CA SER A 470 -48.24 -56.79 41.76
C SER A 470 -47.89 -58.16 42.33
N VAL A 471 -46.72 -58.30 42.90
CA VAL A 471 -46.21 -59.54 43.52
C VAL A 471 -47.06 -59.89 44.75
N ALA A 472 -47.43 -58.92 45.61
CA ALA A 472 -48.23 -59.08 46.77
C ALA A 472 -49.71 -59.48 46.41
N LEU A 473 -50.27 -58.91 45.38
CA LEU A 473 -51.58 -59.25 44.85
C LEU A 473 -51.63 -60.66 44.23
N ASN A 474 -50.63 -61.14 43.50
CA ASN A 474 -50.45 -62.43 42.93
C ASN A 474 -50.37 -63.49 44.02
N ALA A 475 -49.57 -63.28 45.05
CA ALA A 475 -49.42 -64.15 46.21
C ALA A 475 -50.77 -64.38 46.93
N MET A 476 -51.67 -63.41 46.93
CA MET A 476 -52.99 -63.53 47.49
C MET A 476 -53.89 -64.47 46.69
N CYS A 477 -53.71 -64.51 45.35
CA CYS A 477 -54.45 -65.37 44.47
C CYS A 477 -53.90 -66.83 44.44
N ASP A 478 -52.60 -67.05 44.59
CA ASP A 478 -51.91 -68.36 44.58
C ASP A 478 -52.36 -69.22 45.73
N ASN A 479 -52.64 -68.65 46.89
CA ASN A 479 -53.16 -69.34 48.02
C ASN A 479 -54.57 -69.90 47.84
N THR A 480 -55.29 -69.45 46.80
CA THR A 480 -56.69 -69.83 46.55
C THR A 480 -56.82 -70.95 45.49
N LEU A 481 -55.83 -71.24 44.70
CA LEU A 481 -55.83 -72.18 43.51
C LEU A 481 -55.16 -73.54 43.73
N ALA A 482 -54.68 -73.88 44.91
CA ALA A 482 -53.87 -75.09 45.14
C ALA A 482 -54.64 -76.44 45.10
N LEU A 483 -55.80 -76.50 44.52
CA LEU A 483 -56.70 -77.64 44.63
C LEU A 483 -57.35 -78.12 43.32
N ILE A 484 -56.68 -78.34 42.15
CA ILE A 484 -57.24 -79.19 41.06
C ILE A 484 -56.24 -79.22 39.89
N GLN A 485 -55.68 -80.43 39.54
CA GLN A 485 -55.30 -80.79 38.13
C GLN A 485 -55.08 -82.31 37.93
N SER A 486 -55.43 -82.88 36.74
CA SER A 486 -55.40 -84.23 36.36
C SER A 486 -54.31 -84.69 35.37
N ASP A 487 -53.96 -85.95 35.24
CA ASP A 487 -52.78 -86.67 34.79
C ASP A 487 -52.46 -86.78 33.24
N ASP A 488 -53.39 -86.43 32.33
CA ASP A 488 -53.18 -86.75 30.86
C ASP A 488 -52.35 -85.72 30.07
N GLU A 489 -52.20 -84.44 30.57
CA GLU A 489 -51.43 -83.43 29.90
C GLU A 489 -49.88 -83.59 30.03
N ARG A 490 -49.41 -84.47 30.94
CA ARG A 490 -48.05 -84.63 31.31
C ARG A 490 -47.17 -85.22 30.18
N GLN A 491 -47.75 -86.18 29.35
CA GLN A 491 -46.97 -86.82 28.32
C GLN A 491 -46.70 -86.03 27.03
N SER A 492 -47.60 -85.12 26.67
CA SER A 492 -47.43 -84.19 25.51
C SER A 492 -46.49 -83.11 25.81
N ILE A 493 -46.51 -82.61 27.01
CA ILE A 493 -45.63 -81.49 27.45
C ILE A 493 -44.15 -82.03 27.55
N GLN A 494 -43.93 -83.26 27.96
CA GLN A 494 -42.61 -83.87 28.10
C GLN A 494 -41.86 -84.00 26.75
N SER A 495 -42.51 -84.42 25.68
CA SER A 495 -41.97 -84.51 24.31
C SER A 495 -41.67 -83.14 23.71
N SER A 496 -42.51 -82.10 24.02
CA SER A 496 -42.32 -80.71 23.58
C SER A 496 -41.19 -80.04 24.33
N ILE A 497 -40.91 -80.37 25.59
CA ILE A 497 -39.81 -79.91 26.40
C ILE A 497 -38.49 -80.50 25.90
N GLU A 498 -38.42 -81.83 25.51
CA GLU A 498 -37.23 -82.41 24.95
C GLU A 498 -36.79 -81.80 23.61
N GLY A 499 -37.75 -81.48 22.72
CA GLY A 499 -37.49 -80.71 21.48
C GLY A 499 -36.91 -79.34 21.74
N LEU A 500 -37.58 -78.57 22.65
CA LEU A 500 -37.15 -77.25 23.03
C LEU A 500 -35.76 -77.25 23.68
N ILE A 501 -35.40 -78.21 24.51
CA ILE A 501 -34.08 -78.39 25.11
C ILE A 501 -33.03 -78.64 24.02
N GLY A 502 -33.30 -79.44 22.99
CA GLY A 502 -32.38 -79.63 21.87
C GLY A 502 -32.13 -78.41 21.03
N GLU A 503 -33.17 -77.57 20.81
CA GLU A 503 -33.04 -76.26 20.12
C GLU A 503 -32.28 -75.26 20.98
N MET A 504 -32.54 -75.20 22.27
CA MET A 504 -31.79 -74.38 23.21
C MET A 504 -30.32 -74.79 23.35
N GLU A 505 -29.98 -76.13 23.28
CA GLU A 505 -28.62 -76.55 23.28
C GLU A 505 -27.85 -76.07 22.01
N GLN A 506 -28.55 -76.03 20.86
CA GLN A 506 -27.94 -75.51 19.62
C GLN A 506 -27.74 -73.96 19.76
N ILE A 507 -28.66 -73.22 20.33
CA ILE A 507 -28.53 -71.81 20.61
C ILE A 507 -27.38 -71.56 21.61
N ALA A 508 -27.33 -72.37 22.68
CA ALA A 508 -26.27 -72.31 23.70
C ALA A 508 -24.88 -72.64 23.12
N SER A 509 -24.82 -73.52 22.12
CA SER A 509 -23.56 -73.83 21.41
C SER A 509 -23.12 -72.77 20.38
N GLY A 510 -23.89 -71.66 20.31
CA GLY A 510 -23.58 -70.49 19.44
C GLY A 510 -24.33 -70.47 18.10
N ASN A 511 -25.18 -71.44 17.82
CA ASN A 511 -26.01 -71.43 16.60
C ASN A 511 -27.24 -70.56 16.77
N LEU A 512 -27.12 -69.24 16.49
CA LEU A 512 -28.24 -68.29 16.59
C LEU A 512 -29.17 -68.28 15.35
N GLY A 513 -28.89 -69.12 14.33
CA GLY A 513 -29.75 -69.30 13.14
C GLY A 513 -30.97 -70.18 13.44
N VAL A 514 -31.02 -70.89 14.58
CA VAL A 514 -32.10 -71.77 14.96
C VAL A 514 -33.24 -71.02 15.58
N ASN A 515 -34.48 -71.34 15.20
CA ASN A 515 -35.75 -70.90 15.83
C ASN A 515 -36.46 -72.08 16.50
N ALA A 516 -36.82 -71.95 17.76
CA ALA A 516 -37.60 -72.93 18.50
C ALA A 516 -39.01 -73.02 17.95
N GLU A 517 -39.52 -74.27 17.81
CA GLU A 517 -40.89 -74.54 17.30
C GLU A 517 -41.94 -74.06 18.31
N VAL A 518 -42.81 -73.11 17.88
CA VAL A 518 -43.87 -72.59 18.72
C VAL A 518 -45.15 -73.48 18.63
N LYS A 519 -45.44 -74.30 19.65
CA LYS A 519 -46.59 -75.14 19.72
C LYS A 519 -47.72 -74.46 20.51
N GLU A 520 -48.95 -74.98 20.36
CA GLU A 520 -50.18 -74.42 21.05
C GLU A 520 -50.29 -74.91 22.50
N ASP A 521 -49.21 -75.35 23.15
CA ASP A 521 -49.16 -75.73 24.56
C ASP A 521 -48.33 -74.74 25.40
N ILE A 522 -48.19 -75.06 26.69
CA ILE A 522 -47.43 -74.22 27.61
C ILE A 522 -46.01 -73.98 27.20
N THR A 523 -45.41 -74.87 26.36
CA THR A 523 -44.07 -74.79 25.82
C THR A 523 -43.94 -73.74 24.71
N GLY A 524 -45.04 -73.46 23.96
CA GLY A 524 -45.02 -72.47 22.88
C GLY A 524 -44.79 -71.06 23.38
N SER A 525 -45.23 -70.72 24.55
CA SER A 525 -44.94 -69.41 25.17
C SER A 525 -43.42 -69.29 25.54
N ILE A 526 -42.82 -70.44 25.96
CA ILE A 526 -41.36 -70.53 26.25
C ILE A 526 -40.58 -70.44 24.94
N ALA A 527 -40.97 -71.23 23.90
CA ALA A 527 -40.35 -71.17 22.57
C ALA A 527 -40.42 -69.77 21.96
N GLY A 528 -41.55 -69.06 22.06
CA GLY A 528 -41.68 -67.67 21.61
C GLY A 528 -40.75 -66.70 22.36
N THR A 529 -40.57 -66.93 23.66
CA THR A 529 -39.64 -66.14 24.47
C THR A 529 -38.18 -66.42 24.10
N VAL A 530 -37.85 -67.69 23.88
CA VAL A 530 -36.52 -68.10 23.42
C VAL A 530 -36.22 -67.56 22.04
N ASN A 531 -37.15 -67.62 21.08
CA ASN A 531 -36.97 -67.02 19.75
C ASN A 531 -36.75 -65.54 19.83
N HIS A 532 -37.50 -64.80 20.67
CA HIS A 532 -37.30 -63.36 20.87
C HIS A 532 -35.93 -63.07 21.47
N MET A 533 -35.46 -63.84 22.45
CA MET A 533 -34.12 -63.72 23.04
C MET A 533 -33.02 -63.98 22.00
N THR A 534 -33.18 -65.06 21.18
CA THR A 534 -32.26 -65.39 20.11
C THR A 534 -32.16 -64.29 19.07
N GLU A 535 -33.28 -63.70 18.67
CA GLU A 535 -33.33 -62.56 17.76
C GLU A 535 -32.63 -61.31 18.35
N GLN A 536 -32.81 -61.03 19.63
CA GLN A 536 -32.06 -59.98 20.30
C GLN A 536 -30.54 -60.24 20.34
N LEU A 537 -30.16 -61.47 20.64
CA LEU A 537 -28.73 -61.89 20.62
C LEU A 537 -28.15 -61.81 19.21
N ARG A 538 -28.86 -62.26 18.18
CA ARG A 538 -28.50 -62.15 16.77
C ARG A 538 -28.21 -60.70 16.38
N ASN A 539 -29.14 -59.75 16.73
CA ASN A 539 -29.00 -58.35 16.47
C ASN A 539 -27.81 -57.72 17.21
N ILE A 540 -27.52 -58.15 18.47
CA ILE A 540 -26.37 -57.67 19.23
C ILE A 540 -25.06 -58.16 18.55
N VAL A 541 -24.96 -59.49 18.21
CA VAL A 541 -23.78 -60.06 17.59
C VAL A 541 -23.50 -59.39 16.25
N GLN A 542 -24.52 -59.15 15.43
CA GLN A 542 -24.37 -58.46 14.14
C GLN A 542 -23.87 -57.00 14.31
N ARG A 543 -24.44 -56.28 15.27
CA ARG A 543 -24.00 -54.91 15.59
C ARG A 543 -22.56 -54.89 16.10
N VAL A 544 -22.13 -55.88 16.90
CA VAL A 544 -20.75 -55.98 17.38
C VAL A 544 -19.78 -56.28 16.24
N GLN A 545 -20.17 -57.20 15.34
CA GLN A 545 -19.33 -57.53 14.16
C GLN A 545 -19.15 -56.31 13.26
N ASN A 546 -20.24 -55.60 12.94
CA ASN A 546 -20.16 -54.38 12.14
C ASN A 546 -19.32 -53.28 12.81
N ALA A 547 -19.50 -53.08 14.12
CA ALA A 547 -18.69 -52.09 14.86
C ALA A 547 -17.20 -52.47 14.88
N SER A 548 -16.87 -53.76 15.08
CA SER A 548 -15.48 -54.24 15.02
C SER A 548 -14.83 -54.02 13.65
N TYR A 549 -15.60 -54.31 12.58
CA TYR A 549 -15.14 -54.04 11.21
C TYR A 549 -14.87 -52.57 10.96
N LEU A 550 -15.81 -51.69 11.32
CA LEU A 550 -15.64 -50.22 11.17
C LEU A 550 -14.47 -49.71 11.98
N VAL A 551 -14.28 -50.20 13.23
CA VAL A 551 -13.13 -49.79 14.06
C VAL A 551 -11.82 -50.24 13.43
N THR A 552 -11.75 -51.47 12.87
CA THR A 552 -10.55 -51.93 12.21
C THR A 552 -10.25 -51.13 10.96
N SER A 553 -11.22 -50.87 10.10
CA SER A 553 -11.07 -50.05 8.90
C SER A 553 -10.61 -48.61 9.24
N SER A 554 -11.27 -47.95 10.20
CA SER A 554 -10.84 -46.63 10.66
C SER A 554 -9.47 -46.60 11.30
N ALA A 555 -9.08 -47.68 11.97
CA ALA A 555 -7.75 -47.82 12.53
C ALA A 555 -6.67 -47.92 11.42
N ASP A 556 -6.93 -48.67 10.35
CA ASP A 556 -6.04 -48.76 9.21
C ASP A 556 -5.85 -47.40 8.52
N GLU A 557 -6.93 -46.64 8.28
CA GLU A 557 -6.88 -45.27 7.71
C GLU A 557 -6.07 -44.32 8.59
N ILE A 558 -6.29 -44.33 9.92
CA ILE A 558 -5.54 -43.47 10.85
C ILE A 558 -4.06 -43.89 10.89
N ALA A 559 -3.73 -45.20 10.80
CA ALA A 559 -2.35 -45.68 10.76
C ALA A 559 -1.62 -45.20 9.50
N GLU A 560 -2.29 -45.22 8.34
CA GLU A 560 -1.77 -44.70 7.09
C GLU A 560 -1.53 -43.21 7.17
N ALA A 561 -2.53 -42.43 7.61
CA ALA A 561 -2.43 -40.95 7.79
C ALA A 561 -1.30 -40.59 8.79
N SER A 562 -1.16 -41.36 9.89
CA SER A 562 -0.09 -41.12 10.85
C SER A 562 1.30 -41.42 10.28
N THR A 563 1.41 -42.43 9.43
CA THR A 563 2.67 -42.77 8.72
C THR A 563 3.05 -41.67 7.72
N GLN A 564 2.07 -41.17 6.96
CA GLN A 564 2.28 -40.05 6.04
C GLN A 564 2.70 -38.80 6.80
N LEU A 565 2.00 -38.46 7.88
CA LEU A 565 2.35 -37.31 8.73
C LEU A 565 3.75 -37.40 9.32
N SER A 566 4.22 -38.64 9.66
CA SER A 566 5.59 -38.83 10.12
C SER A 566 6.60 -38.53 9.03
N ALA A 567 6.34 -38.93 7.78
CA ALA A 567 7.21 -38.63 6.64
C ALA A 567 7.24 -37.15 6.31
N GLU A 568 6.10 -36.48 6.37
CA GLU A 568 5.99 -35.01 6.20
C GLU A 568 6.78 -34.27 7.27
N ASN A 569 6.71 -34.70 8.53
CA ASN A 569 7.48 -34.10 9.62
C ASN A 569 8.99 -34.26 9.43
N GLU A 570 9.46 -35.37 8.88
CA GLU A 570 10.88 -35.60 8.55
C GLU A 570 11.35 -34.63 7.45
N MET A 571 10.56 -34.46 6.38
CA MET A 571 10.86 -33.52 5.31
C MET A 571 10.82 -32.08 5.82
N GLN A 572 9.88 -31.75 6.71
CA GLN A 572 9.79 -30.43 7.33
C GLN A 572 11.01 -30.14 8.21
N ALA A 573 11.49 -31.11 8.98
CA ALA A 573 12.70 -30.97 9.80
C ALA A 573 13.94 -30.69 8.94
N GLU A 574 14.07 -31.34 7.78
CA GLU A 574 15.14 -31.05 6.84
C GLU A 574 15.08 -29.62 6.29
N ARG A 575 13.89 -29.15 5.86
CA ARG A 575 13.66 -27.77 5.38
C ARG A 575 13.97 -26.73 6.45
N ILE A 576 13.58 -27.00 7.70
CA ILE A 576 13.90 -26.13 8.83
C ILE A 576 15.42 -26.02 9.01
N GLY A 577 16.14 -27.16 8.90
CA GLY A 577 17.60 -27.17 8.97
C GLY A 577 18.25 -26.31 7.87
N GLN A 578 17.78 -26.43 6.64
CA GLN A 578 18.26 -25.62 5.50
C GLN A 578 17.95 -24.14 5.70
N THR A 579 16.72 -23.79 6.11
CA THR A 579 16.32 -22.41 6.37
C THR A 579 17.13 -21.80 7.52
N SER A 580 17.38 -22.56 8.59
CA SER A 580 18.20 -22.10 9.72
C SER A 580 19.65 -21.79 9.29
N ALA A 581 20.22 -22.61 8.42
CA ALA A 581 21.56 -22.36 7.87
C ALA A 581 21.59 -21.08 7.02
N GLN A 582 20.57 -20.86 6.19
CA GLN A 582 20.45 -19.63 5.39
C GLN A 582 20.29 -18.38 6.27
N VAL A 583 19.51 -18.46 7.33
CA VAL A 583 19.31 -17.34 8.28
C VAL A 583 20.63 -16.98 8.99
N LEU A 584 21.44 -17.96 9.35
CA LEU A 584 22.76 -17.72 9.93
C LEU A 584 23.70 -17.04 8.92
N GLU A 585 23.67 -17.46 7.66
CA GLU A 585 24.43 -16.80 6.58
C GLU A 585 24.00 -15.36 6.37
N ILE A 586 22.69 -15.08 6.38
CA ILE A 586 22.12 -13.73 6.28
C ILE A 586 22.60 -12.86 7.46
N THR A 587 22.64 -13.40 8.67
CA THR A 587 23.17 -12.69 9.86
C THR A 587 24.62 -12.29 9.68
N ASP A 588 25.46 -13.18 9.20
CA ASP A 588 26.88 -12.91 8.90
C ASP A 588 27.05 -11.84 7.80
N GLN A 589 26.22 -11.92 6.77
CA GLN A 589 26.19 -10.92 5.70
C GLN A 589 25.85 -9.51 6.23
N PHE A 590 24.84 -9.37 7.09
CA PHE A 590 24.49 -8.08 7.70
C PHE A 590 25.57 -7.55 8.63
N GLN A 591 26.26 -8.41 9.37
CA GLN A 591 27.44 -8.00 10.14
C GLN A 591 28.57 -7.50 9.24
N THR A 592 28.78 -8.16 8.10
CA THR A 592 29.74 -7.72 7.09
C THR A 592 29.34 -6.37 6.48
N VAL A 593 28.05 -6.16 6.20
CA VAL A 593 27.54 -4.86 5.72
C VAL A 593 27.79 -3.77 6.76
N ALA A 594 27.45 -4.02 8.02
CA ALA A 594 27.69 -3.07 9.10
C ALA A 594 29.17 -2.68 9.23
N GLN A 595 30.10 -3.64 9.09
CA GLN A 595 31.53 -3.36 9.09
C GLN A 595 31.99 -2.53 7.87
N LYS A 596 31.51 -2.86 6.68
CA LYS A 596 31.82 -2.10 5.46
C LYS A 596 31.28 -0.68 5.46
N THR A 597 30.12 -0.47 6.11
CA THR A 597 29.57 0.88 6.29
C THR A 597 30.43 1.72 7.23
N GLU A 598 30.96 1.15 8.30
CA GLU A 598 31.92 1.83 9.17
C GLU A 598 33.19 2.27 8.42
N ASP A 599 33.76 1.39 7.59
CA ASP A 599 34.91 1.73 6.72
C ASP A 599 34.55 2.86 5.74
N SER A 600 33.30 2.87 5.20
CA SER A 600 32.82 3.88 4.27
C SER A 600 32.64 5.26 4.93
N VAL A 601 32.21 5.32 6.20
CA VAL A 601 32.17 6.56 6.99
C VAL A 601 33.58 7.19 7.08
N GLN A 602 34.57 6.37 7.37
CA GLN A 602 35.96 6.87 7.43
C GLN A 602 36.46 7.44 6.09
N VAL A 603 36.04 6.83 4.96
CA VAL A 603 36.39 7.34 3.62
C VAL A 603 35.69 8.68 3.35
N ALA A 604 34.39 8.81 3.69
CA ALA A 604 33.62 10.04 3.53
C ALA A 604 34.22 11.18 4.40
N GLN A 605 34.58 10.91 5.65
CA GLN A 605 35.25 11.87 6.52
C GLN A 605 36.61 12.33 5.94
N LYS A 606 37.39 11.40 5.42
CA LYS A 606 38.69 11.74 4.78
C LYS A 606 38.52 12.57 3.51
N ALA A 607 37.46 12.29 2.71
CA ALA A 607 37.14 13.10 1.53
C ALA A 607 36.80 14.53 1.95
N ARG A 608 35.93 14.70 2.99
CA ARG A 608 35.56 15.98 3.57
C ARG A 608 36.76 16.79 4.09
N GLU A 609 37.66 16.15 4.86
CA GLU A 609 38.90 16.79 5.31
C GLU A 609 39.78 17.24 4.15
N THR A 610 39.82 16.46 3.08
CA THR A 610 40.63 16.77 1.89
C THR A 610 40.03 17.93 1.10
N ALA A 611 38.68 17.94 0.91
CA ALA A 611 37.95 19.05 0.29
C ALA A 611 38.11 20.35 1.09
N THR A 612 37.95 20.32 2.41
CA THR A 612 38.17 21.50 3.28
C THR A 612 39.59 22.04 3.17
N ARG A 613 40.60 21.16 3.12
CA ARG A 613 42.02 21.62 2.92
C ARG A 613 42.23 22.20 1.53
N GLY A 614 41.65 21.59 0.50
CA GLY A 614 41.69 22.10 -0.87
C GLY A 614 41.03 23.48 -0.96
N TYR A 615 39.83 23.66 -0.38
CA TYR A 615 39.13 24.94 -0.32
C TYR A 615 39.98 26.05 0.29
N ARG A 616 40.70 25.80 1.41
CA ARG A 616 41.62 26.77 2.04
C ARG A 616 42.75 27.14 1.10
N ALA A 617 43.37 26.15 0.45
CA ALA A 617 44.48 26.42 -0.47
C ALA A 617 44.05 27.25 -1.69
N VAL A 618 42.83 27.01 -2.20
CA VAL A 618 42.21 27.80 -3.29
C VAL A 618 41.88 29.21 -2.80
N SER A 619 41.33 29.38 -1.60
CA SER A 619 41.06 30.67 -0.98
C SER A 619 42.36 31.51 -0.84
N ASP A 620 43.46 30.89 -0.39
CA ASP A 620 44.76 31.55 -0.31
C ASP A 620 45.28 31.96 -1.71
N THR A 621 44.96 31.17 -2.74
CA THR A 621 45.31 31.49 -4.15
C THR A 621 44.51 32.71 -4.64
N VAL A 622 43.19 32.79 -4.38
CA VAL A 622 42.36 33.96 -4.72
C VAL A 622 42.90 35.22 -4.06
N GLU A 623 43.25 35.16 -2.76
CA GLU A 623 43.85 36.29 -2.06
C GLU A 623 45.23 36.68 -2.68
N GLY A 624 46.01 35.68 -3.11
CA GLY A 624 47.25 35.88 -3.83
C GLY A 624 47.08 36.60 -5.17
N MET A 625 46.07 36.20 -5.96
CA MET A 625 45.73 36.86 -7.23
C MET A 625 45.27 38.30 -7.03
N GLU A 626 44.50 38.59 -5.97
CA GLU A 626 44.10 39.96 -5.66
C GLU A 626 45.33 40.86 -5.33
N ARG A 627 46.28 40.36 -4.56
CA ARG A 627 47.56 41.08 -4.31
C ARG A 627 48.35 41.33 -5.59
N ILE A 628 48.42 40.36 -6.50
CA ILE A 628 49.06 40.52 -7.83
C ILE A 628 48.34 41.57 -8.65
N ARG A 629 47.00 41.57 -8.68
CA ARG A 629 46.17 42.55 -9.37
C ARG A 629 46.49 44.00 -8.90
N GLU A 630 46.51 44.21 -7.58
CA GLU A 630 46.90 45.52 -7.01
C GLU A 630 48.31 45.97 -7.41
N GLN A 631 49.26 45.03 -7.42
CA GLN A 631 50.67 45.33 -7.79
C GLN A 631 50.76 45.67 -9.26
N VAL A 632 50.10 44.94 -10.16
CA VAL A 632 50.08 45.23 -11.61
C VAL A 632 49.42 46.59 -11.87
N GLN A 633 48.31 46.91 -11.23
CA GLN A 633 47.66 48.23 -11.34
C GLN A 633 48.57 49.37 -10.84
N SER A 634 49.27 49.15 -9.72
CA SER A 634 50.21 50.13 -9.21
C SER A 634 51.39 50.38 -10.20
N THR A 635 51.89 49.28 -10.80
CA THR A 635 52.95 49.32 -11.80
C THR A 635 52.51 50.05 -13.08
N SER A 636 51.33 49.71 -13.59
CA SER A 636 50.66 50.37 -14.72
C SER A 636 50.57 51.90 -14.54
N LYS A 637 50.15 52.35 -13.33
CA LYS A 637 50.03 53.77 -12.99
C LYS A 637 51.44 54.49 -13.01
N ARG A 638 52.54 53.79 -12.61
CA ARG A 638 53.88 54.31 -12.65
C ARG A 638 54.40 54.43 -14.07
N ILE A 639 54.18 53.45 -14.90
CA ILE A 639 54.55 53.42 -16.31
C ILE A 639 53.81 54.53 -17.08
N LYS A 640 52.48 54.73 -16.83
CA LYS A 640 51.69 55.82 -17.41
C LYS A 640 52.27 57.18 -17.09
N ARG A 641 52.68 57.39 -15.82
CA ARG A 641 53.37 58.65 -15.42
C ARG A 641 54.74 58.81 -16.11
N LEU A 642 55.46 57.72 -16.37
CA LEU A 642 56.74 57.75 -17.15
C LEU A 642 56.42 58.14 -18.58
N GLY A 643 55.36 57.65 -19.20
CA GLY A 643 54.96 58.07 -20.54
C GLY A 643 54.61 59.54 -20.61
N GLU A 644 53.81 60.05 -19.63
CA GLU A 644 53.48 61.50 -19.52
C GLU A 644 54.76 62.37 -19.40
N SER A 645 55.72 61.95 -18.50
CA SER A 645 56.99 62.68 -18.34
C SER A 645 57.86 62.64 -19.58
N SER A 646 57.89 61.54 -20.31
CA SER A 646 58.59 61.40 -21.58
C SER A 646 58.04 62.29 -22.68
N GLN A 647 56.63 62.46 -22.65
CA GLN A 647 56.00 63.42 -23.55
C GLN A 647 56.49 64.86 -23.28
N GLU A 648 56.42 65.27 -22.00
CA GLU A 648 56.95 66.63 -21.59
C GLU A 648 58.38 66.81 -21.94
N ILE A 649 59.25 65.80 -21.72
CA ILE A 649 60.66 65.90 -22.13
C ILE A 649 60.77 66.04 -23.65
N GLY A 650 59.96 65.36 -24.45
CA GLY A 650 59.89 65.44 -25.90
C GLY A 650 59.58 66.87 -26.37
N GLU A 651 58.65 67.54 -25.72
CA GLU A 651 58.29 68.94 -26.00
C GLU A 651 59.50 69.89 -25.70
N ILE A 652 60.19 69.70 -24.54
CA ILE A 652 61.34 70.45 -24.15
C ILE A 652 62.48 70.26 -25.16
N VAL A 653 62.77 69.06 -25.58
CA VAL A 653 63.76 68.72 -26.56
C VAL A 653 63.48 69.39 -27.92
N GLN A 654 62.24 69.39 -28.37
CA GLN A 654 61.82 70.09 -29.58
C GLN A 654 62.05 71.62 -29.46
N LEU A 655 61.76 72.25 -28.30
CA LEU A 655 62.05 73.69 -28.03
C LEU A 655 63.56 73.95 -28.06
N ILE A 656 64.34 73.03 -27.49
CA ILE A 656 65.82 73.19 -27.55
C ILE A 656 66.34 73.12 -28.99
N SER A 657 65.77 72.19 -29.80
CA SER A 657 66.10 72.09 -31.23
C SER A 657 65.76 73.38 -31.98
N ASP A 658 64.58 73.89 -31.74
CA ASP A 658 64.12 75.15 -32.35
C ASP A 658 64.98 76.32 -31.93
N ILE A 659 65.52 76.40 -30.68
CA ILE A 659 66.46 77.37 -30.17
C ILE A 659 67.81 77.22 -30.88
N ALA A 660 68.27 75.97 -31.03
CA ALA A 660 69.54 75.66 -31.72
C ALA A 660 69.47 76.08 -33.19
N ASP A 661 68.41 75.76 -33.91
CA ASP A 661 68.22 76.16 -35.31
C ASP A 661 68.17 77.68 -35.48
N ARG A 662 67.49 78.40 -34.60
CA ARG A 662 67.40 79.88 -34.57
C ARG A 662 68.82 80.44 -34.27
N THR A 663 69.60 79.80 -33.36
CA THR A 663 71.00 80.25 -33.01
C THR A 663 71.92 80.06 -34.16
N SER A 664 71.75 78.95 -34.91
CA SER A 664 72.55 78.71 -36.13
C SER A 664 72.28 79.77 -37.19
N ILE A 665 70.98 80.12 -37.41
CA ILE A 665 70.64 81.22 -38.36
C ILE A 665 71.11 82.52 -37.86
N LEU A 666 71.08 82.87 -36.58
CA LEU A 666 71.60 84.09 -36.01
C LEU A 666 73.17 84.15 -36.15
N ALA A 667 73.82 83.02 -35.94
CA ALA A 667 75.26 82.90 -36.09
C ALA A 667 75.68 83.10 -37.53
N LEU A 668 74.93 82.43 -38.45
CA LEU A 668 75.14 82.66 -39.91
C LEU A 668 74.97 84.10 -40.34
N ASN A 669 73.95 84.77 -39.86
CA ASN A 669 73.72 86.20 -40.09
C ASN A 669 74.83 87.07 -39.51
N ALA A 670 75.38 86.75 -38.35
CA ALA A 670 76.51 87.43 -37.74
C ALA A 670 77.81 87.20 -38.54
N SER A 671 78.03 85.99 -39.02
CA SER A 671 79.11 85.61 -39.85
C SER A 671 79.12 86.42 -41.17
N ILE A 672 77.95 86.56 -41.80
CA ILE A 672 77.70 87.33 -42.98
C ILE A 672 78.03 88.82 -42.72
N GLN A 673 77.57 89.35 -41.66
CA GLN A 673 77.80 90.77 -41.24
C GLN A 673 79.29 90.99 -40.87
N ALA A 674 79.87 90.09 -40.20
CA ALA A 674 81.34 90.16 -39.92
C ALA A 674 82.22 90.09 -41.21
N SER A 675 81.85 89.25 -42.22
CA SER A 675 82.51 89.23 -43.52
C SER A 675 82.30 90.50 -44.32
N MET A 676 81.18 91.18 -44.24
CA MET A 676 80.96 92.52 -44.85
C MET A 676 81.80 93.62 -44.20
N ALA A 677 82.21 93.50 -42.94
CA ALA A 677 82.99 94.41 -42.18
C ALA A 677 84.56 94.42 -42.61
N GLY A 678 84.94 93.44 -43.42
CA GLY A 678 86.32 93.24 -43.86
C GLY A 678 87.33 92.93 -42.75
N ASP A 679 88.51 93.50 -42.73
CA ASP A 679 89.59 93.17 -41.75
C ASP A 679 89.17 93.48 -40.30
N ALA A 680 88.22 94.45 -40.04
CA ALA A 680 87.74 94.74 -38.70
C ALA A 680 86.77 93.70 -38.14
N GLY A 681 86.20 92.90 -39.01
CA GLY A 681 85.16 91.83 -38.58
C GLY A 681 85.84 90.45 -38.38
N GLN A 682 87.11 90.20 -38.67
CA GLN A 682 87.75 88.87 -38.72
C GLN A 682 87.60 88.11 -37.34
N GLY A 683 87.75 88.81 -36.17
CA GLY A 683 87.60 88.21 -34.84
C GLY A 683 86.11 87.78 -34.56
N PHE A 684 85.22 88.63 -35.07
CA PHE A 684 83.75 88.30 -34.91
C PHE A 684 83.31 87.16 -35.83
N ALA A 685 83.87 87.03 -37.00
CA ALA A 685 83.61 85.96 -37.93
C ALA A 685 83.96 84.61 -37.33
N VAL A 686 85.13 84.47 -36.70
CA VAL A 686 85.65 83.23 -36.07
C VAL A 686 84.73 82.86 -34.91
N VAL A 687 84.21 83.85 -34.10
CA VAL A 687 83.27 83.56 -32.98
C VAL A 687 81.90 83.17 -33.53
N ALA A 688 81.44 83.83 -34.61
CA ALA A 688 80.15 83.42 -35.24
C ALA A 688 80.23 82.02 -35.82
N GLU A 689 81.32 81.66 -36.56
CA GLU A 689 81.54 80.28 -37.05
C GLU A 689 81.54 79.25 -35.91
N GLU A 690 82.11 79.54 -34.72
CA GLU A 690 82.20 78.64 -33.61
C GLU A 690 80.77 78.52 -32.93
N VAL A 691 79.96 79.58 -32.87
CA VAL A 691 78.60 79.56 -32.39
C VAL A 691 77.75 78.79 -33.36
N GLU A 692 77.86 78.96 -34.66
CA GLU A 692 77.20 78.17 -35.69
C GLU A 692 77.51 76.72 -35.57
N ARG A 693 78.80 76.33 -35.44
CA ARG A 693 79.19 74.95 -35.23
C ARG A 693 78.70 74.39 -33.89
N LEU A 694 78.56 75.14 -32.82
CA LEU A 694 78.06 74.76 -31.55
C LEU A 694 76.52 74.58 -31.64
N ALA A 695 75.80 75.43 -32.42
CA ALA A 695 74.41 75.35 -32.69
C ALA A 695 74.04 74.03 -33.50
N GLU A 696 74.80 73.77 -34.57
CA GLU A 696 74.68 72.52 -35.36
C GLU A 696 74.88 71.29 -34.47
N ARG A 697 75.94 71.31 -33.63
CA ARG A 697 76.15 70.19 -32.69
C ARG A 697 75.02 70.04 -31.69
N SER A 698 74.36 71.15 -31.25
CA SER A 698 73.22 71.13 -30.37
C SER A 698 71.99 70.53 -31.09
N THR A 699 71.75 70.93 -32.35
CA THR A 699 70.71 70.32 -33.20
C THR A 699 70.88 68.79 -33.39
N ASP A 700 72.16 68.35 -33.66
CA ASP A 700 72.48 66.93 -33.79
C ASP A 700 72.19 66.19 -32.44
N ALA A 701 72.66 66.77 -31.33
CA ALA A 701 72.43 66.22 -30.00
C ALA A 701 70.93 66.15 -29.64
N THR A 702 70.12 67.19 -29.94
CA THR A 702 68.69 67.15 -29.68
C THR A 702 67.94 66.12 -30.56
N LYS A 703 68.38 65.94 -31.79
CA LYS A 703 67.85 64.90 -32.70
C LYS A 703 68.15 63.49 -32.18
N GLN A 704 69.34 63.26 -31.64
CA GLN A 704 69.62 61.95 -30.96
C GLN A 704 68.70 61.78 -29.74
N ILE A 705 68.59 62.78 -28.89
CA ILE A 705 67.68 62.74 -27.68
C ILE A 705 66.20 62.49 -28.09
N SER A 706 65.72 63.24 -29.14
CA SER A 706 64.35 63.03 -29.67
C SER A 706 64.05 61.60 -30.08
N THR A 707 65.13 60.95 -30.77
CA THR A 707 65.02 59.57 -31.13
C THR A 707 64.86 58.62 -29.89
N LEU A 708 65.71 58.87 -28.88
CA LEU A 708 65.68 58.13 -27.63
C LEU A 708 64.33 58.30 -26.90
N ILE A 709 63.80 59.55 -26.83
CA ILE A 709 62.46 59.83 -26.21
C ILE A 709 61.33 59.13 -26.96
N LYS A 710 61.37 59.11 -28.29
CA LYS A 710 60.38 58.40 -29.11
C LYS A 710 60.43 56.90 -28.84
N THR A 711 61.61 56.30 -28.67
CA THR A 711 61.82 54.91 -28.32
C THR A 711 61.21 54.68 -26.92
N ILE A 712 61.50 55.51 -25.93
CA ILE A 712 60.91 55.39 -24.55
C ILE A 712 59.40 55.49 -24.58
N GLN A 713 58.80 56.38 -25.39
CA GLN A 713 57.33 56.52 -25.55
C GLN A 713 56.71 55.23 -26.12
N THR A 714 57.32 54.65 -27.16
CA THR A 714 56.88 53.40 -27.75
C THR A 714 56.97 52.28 -26.75
N GLU A 715 58.11 52.07 -26.10
CA GLU A 715 58.26 50.96 -25.09
C GLU A 715 57.34 51.14 -23.90
N THR A 716 57.09 52.42 -23.50
CA THR A 716 56.13 52.68 -22.42
C THR A 716 54.67 52.38 -22.82
N SER A 717 54.28 52.66 -24.05
CA SER A 717 52.96 52.31 -24.62
C SER A 717 52.73 50.79 -24.71
N GLU A 718 53.77 50.06 -25.15
CA GLU A 718 53.78 48.61 -25.22
C GLU A 718 53.65 48.01 -23.81
N ALA A 719 54.45 48.53 -22.83
CA ALA A 719 54.39 48.08 -21.45
C ALA A 719 53.00 48.34 -20.77
N ILE A 720 52.30 49.40 -21.17
CA ILE A 720 50.92 49.62 -20.66
C ILE A 720 49.95 48.55 -21.20
N THR A 721 50.10 48.25 -22.51
CA THR A 721 49.26 47.15 -23.12
C THR A 721 49.49 45.79 -22.44
N ASP A 722 50.78 45.45 -22.20
CA ASP A 722 51.17 44.21 -21.52
C ASP A 722 50.62 44.15 -20.06
N MET A 723 50.57 45.30 -19.37
CA MET A 723 49.97 45.38 -18.02
C MET A 723 48.45 45.23 -18.04
N GLU A 724 47.74 45.75 -19.05
CA GLU A 724 46.30 45.56 -19.23
C GLU A 724 46.00 44.08 -19.50
N GLU A 725 46.79 43.44 -20.35
CA GLU A 725 46.64 42.00 -20.59
C GLU A 725 46.92 41.15 -19.34
N SER A 726 47.99 41.45 -18.60
CA SER A 726 48.31 40.79 -17.33
C SER A 726 47.21 40.98 -16.28
N THR A 727 46.55 42.18 -16.27
CA THR A 727 45.38 42.43 -15.37
C THR A 727 44.22 41.52 -15.74
N ARG A 728 43.93 41.34 -17.02
CA ARG A 728 42.83 40.46 -17.49
C ARG A 728 43.11 38.98 -17.12
N GLU A 729 44.35 38.50 -17.36
CA GLU A 729 44.75 37.14 -16.99
C GLU A 729 44.64 36.84 -15.49
N VAL A 730 45.00 37.82 -14.65
CA VAL A 730 44.89 37.69 -13.19
C VAL A 730 43.41 37.62 -12.75
N VAL A 731 42.49 38.42 -13.37
CA VAL A 731 41.05 38.37 -13.09
C VAL A 731 40.49 37.04 -13.50
N GLU A 732 40.82 36.54 -14.69
CA GLU A 732 40.39 35.22 -15.16
C GLU A 732 40.89 34.08 -14.26
N GLY A 733 42.17 34.12 -13.87
CA GLY A 733 42.76 33.18 -12.90
C GLY A 733 42.08 33.20 -11.53
N SER A 734 41.67 34.37 -11.04
CA SER A 734 40.93 34.53 -9.80
C SER A 734 39.51 33.94 -9.91
N GLN A 735 38.82 34.12 -11.04
CA GLN A 735 37.51 33.50 -11.29
C GLN A 735 37.58 31.97 -11.33
N LEU A 736 38.54 31.41 -12.06
CA LEU A 736 38.78 29.97 -12.11
C LEU A 736 39.06 29.38 -10.73
N ALA A 737 39.90 30.07 -9.95
CA ALA A 737 40.15 29.66 -8.56
C ALA A 737 38.90 29.72 -7.70
N THR A 738 38.06 30.74 -7.83
CA THR A 738 36.77 30.83 -7.09
C THR A 738 35.84 29.68 -7.44
N GLN A 739 35.70 29.35 -8.72
CA GLN A 739 34.89 28.23 -9.18
C GLN A 739 35.44 26.88 -8.65
N ALA A 740 36.76 26.68 -8.63
CA ALA A 740 37.35 25.50 -8.01
C ALA A 740 37.05 25.42 -6.50
N GLY A 741 37.04 26.58 -5.81
CA GLY A 741 36.61 26.66 -4.40
C GLY A 741 35.17 26.25 -4.19
N GLN A 742 34.24 26.68 -5.04
CA GLN A 742 32.82 26.26 -4.98
C GLN A 742 32.68 24.76 -5.17
N THR A 743 33.33 24.16 -6.17
CA THR A 743 33.30 22.70 -6.38
C THR A 743 33.82 21.93 -5.16
N LEU A 744 34.84 22.44 -4.48
CA LEU A 744 35.37 21.82 -3.26
C LEU A 744 34.37 21.93 -2.09
N ALA A 745 33.61 23.01 -1.98
CA ALA A 745 32.52 23.15 -1.01
C ALA A 745 31.39 22.18 -1.29
N GLU A 746 31.00 21.99 -2.56
CA GLU A 746 30.02 20.97 -2.96
C GLU A 746 30.48 19.54 -2.61
N ILE A 747 31.79 19.24 -2.79
CA ILE A 747 32.35 17.94 -2.37
C ILE A 747 32.26 17.75 -0.84
N ASP A 748 32.45 18.81 -0.05
CA ASP A 748 32.31 18.76 1.43
C ASP A 748 30.85 18.43 1.80
N GLU A 749 29.86 19.08 1.20
CA GLU A 749 28.42 18.86 1.41
C GLU A 749 27.99 17.44 0.99
N VAL A 750 28.36 17.02 -0.21
CA VAL A 750 28.07 15.65 -0.70
C VAL A 750 28.70 14.60 0.22
N SER A 751 29.92 14.85 0.72
CA SER A 751 30.57 13.93 1.65
C SER A 751 29.85 13.86 3.00
N GLN A 752 29.28 14.96 3.48
CA GLN A 752 28.44 14.99 4.69
C GLN A 752 27.14 14.20 4.49
N THR A 753 26.42 14.43 3.40
CA THR A 753 25.21 13.68 3.05
C THR A 753 25.47 12.18 2.93
N LEU A 754 26.63 11.83 2.34
CA LEU A 754 27.08 10.45 2.23
C LEU A 754 27.31 9.81 3.60
N GLU A 755 27.91 10.54 4.55
CA GLU A 755 28.10 10.08 5.94
C GLU A 755 26.75 9.75 6.61
N GLU A 756 25.73 10.60 6.45
CA GLU A 756 24.38 10.39 7.00
C GLU A 756 23.69 9.16 6.38
N LEU A 757 23.76 9.03 5.06
CA LEU A 757 23.22 7.86 4.36
C LEU A 757 23.87 6.55 4.81
N ILE A 758 25.21 6.55 4.94
CA ILE A 758 25.96 5.38 5.39
C ILE A 758 25.59 5.02 6.84
N GLN A 759 25.39 5.99 7.73
CA GLN A 759 24.91 5.74 9.09
C GLN A 759 23.52 5.13 9.11
N SER A 760 22.61 5.59 8.24
CA SER A 760 21.27 4.99 8.07
C SER A 760 21.37 3.54 7.59
N VAL A 761 22.23 3.24 6.63
CA VAL A 761 22.46 1.86 6.14
C VAL A 761 23.03 0.97 7.26
N SER A 762 23.97 1.46 8.06
CA SER A 762 24.54 0.73 9.20
C SER A 762 23.46 0.40 10.24
N GLY A 763 22.58 1.37 10.57
CA GLY A 763 21.45 1.18 11.46
C GLY A 763 20.47 0.11 10.95
N SER A 764 20.14 0.17 9.66
CA SER A 764 19.28 -0.81 9.00
C SER A 764 19.89 -2.21 8.99
N ALA A 765 21.19 -2.33 8.72
CA ALA A 765 21.90 -3.62 8.74
C ALA A 765 21.88 -4.25 10.14
N THR A 766 22.09 -3.45 11.19
CA THR A 766 22.03 -3.90 12.58
C THR A 766 20.62 -4.39 12.95
N GLN A 767 19.59 -3.65 12.53
CA GLN A 767 18.20 -4.04 12.77
C GLN A 767 17.83 -5.34 12.03
N GLN A 768 18.30 -5.51 10.79
CA GLN A 768 18.08 -6.72 10.02
C GLN A 768 18.83 -7.93 10.59
N ALA A 769 20.03 -7.76 11.12
CA ALA A 769 20.74 -8.81 11.83
C ALA A 769 19.96 -9.30 13.07
N ALA A 770 19.38 -8.37 13.84
CA ALA A 770 18.54 -8.71 14.99
C ALA A 770 17.23 -9.43 14.57
N ALA A 771 16.60 -9.01 13.47
CA ALA A 771 15.44 -9.69 12.92
C ALA A 771 15.76 -11.12 12.44
N ALA A 772 16.90 -11.31 11.79
CA ALA A 772 17.38 -12.62 11.37
C ALA A 772 17.63 -13.55 12.58
N GLU A 773 18.19 -13.04 13.67
CA GLU A 773 18.34 -13.78 14.93
C GLU A 773 17.01 -14.21 15.53
N GLN A 774 15.99 -13.34 15.47
CA GLN A 774 14.63 -13.69 15.90
C GLN A 774 14.00 -14.77 15.02
N ILE A 775 14.23 -14.73 13.70
CA ILE A 775 13.81 -15.81 12.78
C ILE A 775 14.49 -17.12 13.14
N ALA A 776 15.80 -17.11 13.44
CA ALA A 776 16.52 -18.32 13.87
C ALA A 776 15.93 -18.92 15.15
N GLN A 777 15.55 -18.10 16.14
CA GLN A 777 14.86 -18.56 17.34
C GLN A 777 13.50 -19.18 17.02
N THR A 778 12.73 -18.58 16.12
CA THR A 778 11.44 -19.12 15.64
C THR A 778 11.63 -20.46 14.93
N MET A 779 12.66 -20.59 14.08
CA MET A 779 12.98 -21.85 13.42
C MET A 779 13.33 -22.98 14.42
N ASN A 780 14.02 -22.66 15.50
CA ASN A 780 14.29 -23.62 16.58
C ASN A 780 12.99 -24.07 17.26
N GLN A 781 12.04 -23.17 17.52
CA GLN A 781 10.73 -23.52 18.10
C GLN A 781 9.91 -24.40 17.15
N ILE A 782 9.90 -24.08 15.84
CA ILE A 782 9.23 -24.89 14.83
C ILE A 782 9.88 -26.28 14.75
N SER A 783 11.21 -26.38 14.82
CA SER A 783 11.95 -27.66 14.84
C SER A 783 11.53 -28.54 16.03
N GLU A 784 11.41 -27.94 17.21
CA GLU A 784 10.97 -28.65 18.42
C GLU A 784 9.53 -29.14 18.30
N THR A 785 8.63 -28.29 17.75
CA THR A 785 7.24 -28.65 17.50
C THR A 785 7.13 -29.76 16.47
N THR A 786 7.89 -29.72 15.37
CA THR A 786 7.91 -30.75 14.33
C THR A 786 8.40 -32.09 14.88
N LYS A 787 9.45 -32.08 15.72
CA LYS A 787 9.94 -33.28 16.39
C LYS A 787 8.88 -33.87 17.35
N SER A 788 8.22 -33.01 18.14
CA SER A 788 7.13 -33.47 19.02
C SER A 788 5.93 -34.00 18.22
N SER A 789 5.62 -33.43 17.06
CA SER A 789 4.57 -33.93 16.16
C SER A 789 4.90 -35.29 15.58
N ALA A 790 6.13 -35.48 15.13
CA ALA A 790 6.59 -36.80 14.65
C ALA A 790 6.52 -37.90 15.74
N GLU A 791 6.89 -37.55 16.97
CA GLU A 791 6.82 -38.47 18.11
C GLU A 791 5.36 -38.83 18.45
N LYS A 792 4.45 -37.83 18.47
CA LYS A 792 3.03 -38.08 18.68
C LYS A 792 2.38 -38.89 17.55
N SER A 793 2.80 -38.67 16.30
CA SER A 793 2.33 -39.46 15.16
C SER A 793 2.70 -40.92 15.31
N ARG A 794 3.94 -41.20 15.74
CA ARG A 794 4.39 -42.57 15.99
C ARG A 794 3.62 -43.22 17.14
N GLU A 795 3.42 -42.49 18.25
CA GLU A 795 2.61 -42.96 19.38
C GLU A 795 1.15 -43.23 18.95
N SER A 796 0.58 -42.39 18.12
CA SER A 796 -0.74 -42.61 17.53
C SER A 796 -0.81 -43.88 16.72
N THR A 797 0.18 -44.15 15.88
CA THR A 797 0.27 -45.40 15.12
C THR A 797 0.29 -46.66 16.03
N GLU A 798 1.04 -46.60 17.12
CA GLU A 798 1.09 -47.70 18.10
C GLU A 798 -0.28 -47.90 18.79
N GLN A 799 -0.94 -46.83 19.20
CA GLN A 799 -2.25 -46.91 19.86
C GLN A 799 -3.35 -47.39 18.91
N VAL A 800 -3.32 -46.99 17.66
CA VAL A 800 -4.26 -47.38 16.64
C VAL A 800 -4.06 -48.87 16.27
N ALA A 801 -2.84 -49.34 16.18
CA ALA A 801 -2.56 -50.77 15.99
C ALA A 801 -3.09 -51.63 17.15
N ALA A 802 -2.96 -51.15 18.40
CA ALA A 802 -3.55 -51.80 19.57
C ALA A 802 -5.10 -51.81 19.49
N LEU A 803 -5.71 -50.72 19.01
CA LEU A 803 -7.15 -50.60 18.83
C LEU A 803 -7.65 -51.59 17.75
N ALA A 804 -6.98 -51.68 16.60
CA ALA A 804 -7.27 -52.66 15.54
C ALA A 804 -7.18 -54.11 16.08
N THR A 805 -6.14 -54.41 16.86
CA THR A 805 -5.98 -55.74 17.50
C THR A 805 -7.15 -56.03 18.44
N LEU A 806 -7.57 -55.08 19.27
CA LEU A 806 -8.72 -55.23 20.20
C LEU A 806 -10.04 -55.44 19.44
N ALA A 807 -10.26 -54.65 18.36
CA ALA A 807 -11.45 -54.78 17.51
C ALA A 807 -11.44 -56.17 16.82
N GLY A 808 -10.30 -56.66 16.34
CA GLY A 808 -10.16 -57.99 15.80
C GLY A 808 -10.51 -59.09 16.84
N GLN A 809 -9.98 -58.98 18.05
CA GLN A 809 -10.31 -59.91 19.14
C GLN A 809 -11.79 -59.88 19.52
N LEU A 810 -12.43 -58.70 19.47
CA LEU A 810 -13.87 -58.59 19.69
C LEU A 810 -14.68 -59.23 18.58
N GLY A 811 -14.31 -59.03 17.31
CA GLY A 811 -14.85 -59.70 16.15
C GLY A 811 -14.73 -61.23 16.25
N ASP A 812 -13.55 -61.72 16.61
CA ASP A 812 -13.26 -63.16 16.79
C ASP A 812 -14.09 -63.74 17.94
N SER A 813 -14.25 -63.02 19.03
CA SER A 813 -15.05 -63.45 20.18
C SER A 813 -16.54 -63.64 19.84
N VAL A 814 -17.07 -62.85 18.92
CA VAL A 814 -18.49 -63.00 18.47
C VAL A 814 -18.62 -63.85 17.21
N SER A 815 -17.55 -64.17 16.48
CA SER A 815 -17.57 -65.04 15.29
C SER A 815 -17.94 -66.49 15.60
N GLN A 816 -17.75 -66.93 16.86
CA GLN A 816 -18.23 -68.25 17.32
C GLN A 816 -19.75 -68.39 17.29
N PHE A 817 -20.52 -67.24 17.27
CA PHE A 817 -21.95 -67.27 17.11
C PHE A 817 -22.30 -67.27 15.62
N ARG A 818 -22.94 -68.40 15.18
CA ARG A 818 -23.35 -68.55 13.78
C ARG A 818 -24.65 -67.83 13.53
N LEU A 819 -24.61 -66.86 12.60
CA LEU A 819 -25.82 -66.19 12.05
C LEU A 819 -26.20 -66.84 10.73
N GLU A 820 -27.45 -66.80 10.29
CA GLU A 820 -27.86 -67.29 8.98
C GLU A 820 -27.19 -66.54 7.84
N GLU A 821 -26.53 -67.24 6.88
CA GLU A 821 -25.57 -66.68 5.90
C GLU A 821 -26.12 -65.67 4.88
N SER A 822 -27.42 -65.38 4.82
CA SER A 822 -28.03 -64.68 3.68
C SER A 822 -28.22 -63.15 3.84
N ARG A 823 -27.81 -62.52 4.99
CA ARG A 823 -28.00 -61.10 5.22
C ARG A 823 -26.73 -60.27 5.37
N ILE A 824 -25.59 -60.87 5.53
CA ILE A 824 -24.36 -60.15 5.91
C ILE A 824 -23.71 -59.41 4.71
N GLU A 825 -23.75 -60.00 3.48
CA GLU A 825 -23.09 -59.39 2.31
C GLU A 825 -23.76 -58.09 1.80
N ASN A 826 -25.10 -57.99 1.89
CA ASN A 826 -25.81 -56.84 1.34
C ASN A 826 -25.79 -55.56 2.24
N ASP A 827 -25.77 -55.71 3.58
CA ASP A 827 -25.74 -54.56 4.48
C ASP A 827 -24.35 -53.94 4.64
N VAL A 828 -23.27 -54.77 4.58
CA VAL A 828 -21.87 -54.30 4.62
C VAL A 828 -21.50 -53.57 3.33
N MET A 829 -21.94 -54.06 2.16
CA MET A 829 -21.67 -53.44 0.86
C MET A 829 -22.36 -52.09 0.74
N ASN A 830 -23.63 -51.91 1.21
CA ASN A 830 -24.31 -50.63 1.20
C ASN A 830 -23.71 -49.56 2.15
N GLN A 831 -23.14 -49.97 3.29
CA GLN A 831 -22.45 -49.04 4.20
C GLN A 831 -21.06 -48.66 3.72
N ILE A 832 -20.35 -49.51 3.01
CA ILE A 832 -19.07 -49.22 2.36
C ILE A 832 -19.26 -48.22 1.24
N ASP A 833 -20.30 -48.36 0.44
CA ASP A 833 -20.64 -47.43 -0.63
C ASP A 833 -21.02 -46.02 -0.08
N GLU A 834 -21.74 -45.95 1.07
CA GLU A 834 -22.06 -44.65 1.72
C GLU A 834 -20.82 -43.97 2.31
N VAL A 835 -19.93 -44.71 2.93
CA VAL A 835 -18.69 -44.17 3.51
C VAL A 835 -17.68 -43.76 2.42
N SER A 836 -17.55 -44.55 1.35
CA SER A 836 -16.74 -44.21 0.18
C SER A 836 -17.26 -42.99 -0.58
N ALA A 837 -18.59 -42.82 -0.69
CA ALA A 837 -19.20 -41.63 -1.28
C ALA A 837 -18.96 -40.37 -0.43
N MET A 838 -18.93 -40.49 0.91
CA MET A 838 -18.57 -39.39 1.81
C MET A 838 -17.10 -39.02 1.75
N ALA A 839 -16.21 -39.98 1.59
CA ALA A 839 -14.76 -39.76 1.42
C ALA A 839 -14.44 -39.07 0.08
N ALA A 840 -15.03 -39.53 -1.02
CA ALA A 840 -14.87 -38.93 -2.36
C ALA A 840 -15.44 -37.51 -2.45
N GLY A 841 -16.50 -37.19 -1.68
CA GLY A 841 -17.05 -35.83 -1.56
C GLY A 841 -16.13 -34.85 -0.82
N ASN A 842 -15.28 -35.36 0.08
CA ASN A 842 -14.28 -34.54 0.80
C ASN A 842 -13.01 -34.31 -0.01
N GLU A 843 -12.56 -35.26 -0.85
CA GLU A 843 -11.41 -35.09 -1.75
C GLU A 843 -11.71 -34.08 -2.86
N ALA A 844 -12.92 -34.07 -3.44
CA ALA A 844 -13.32 -33.09 -4.45
C ALA A 844 -13.37 -31.65 -3.89
N SER A 845 -13.68 -31.48 -2.61
CA SER A 845 -13.67 -30.16 -1.96
C SER A 845 -12.24 -29.71 -1.54
N ALA A 846 -11.29 -30.61 -1.39
CA ALA A 846 -9.90 -30.30 -1.08
C ALA A 846 -9.07 -29.98 -2.35
N GLU A 847 -9.39 -30.60 -3.50
CA GLU A 847 -8.75 -30.24 -4.79
C GLU A 847 -9.22 -28.89 -5.33
N GLU A 848 -10.49 -28.49 -5.17
CA GLU A 848 -10.96 -27.15 -5.52
C GLU A 848 -10.31 -26.05 -4.66
N ALA A 849 -9.95 -26.34 -3.41
CA ALA A 849 -9.25 -25.38 -2.54
C ALA A 849 -7.76 -25.23 -2.88
N THR A 850 -7.14 -26.16 -3.59
CA THR A 850 -5.69 -26.14 -3.94
C THR A 850 -5.42 -25.42 -5.27
N TYR A 851 -6.45 -25.22 -6.12
CA TYR A 851 -6.34 -24.48 -7.39
C TYR A 851 -6.72 -22.98 -7.28
N ALA A 852 -7.08 -22.52 -6.08
CA ALA A 852 -7.49 -21.13 -5.81
C ALA A 852 -6.51 -20.31 -4.95
N ASN A 853 -5.24 -20.79 -4.80
CA ASN A 853 -4.16 -20.01 -4.16
C ASN A 853 -3.02 -19.71 -5.13
#